data_3c831b2913e38503604e61cb512dfe7d
#
_entry.id   3c831b2913e38503604e61cb512dfe7d
#
_cell.length_a   1.000
_cell.length_b   1.000
_cell.length_c   1.000
_cell.angle_alpha   90.00
_cell.angle_beta   90.00
_cell.angle_gamma   90.00
#
_symmetry.space_group_name_H-M   'P 1'
#
loop_
_entity.id
_entity.type
_entity.pdbx_description
1 polymer ?
#
loop_
_entity_poly.entity_id
_entity_poly.type
_entity_poly.pdbx_seq_one_letter_code
_entity_poly.pdbx_strand_id
1 'polypeptide(L)'
;TAATDKASTTAEVEVKNYALGTVSQTKLTELTATVAGNTKNLKTTDFTVKNTTSNVVYPVSKVSVDSKDATKVTLTLFSELSDGANYDVTLDETTKSFKASDGKVASIALDQATIPYATETEVKLVSKDINGVVLKELKTTDADAHYTFTIDTKGNGYTNGSKLYLNKVNDTAEATIEYKTGKYDQNGKAEGNIGPNKVTITAVDQAVVNGFDVRIDKATTTKFDKAKDSKKLAVKDPTQYAAFLKIKDANGNEIKDYNKYKVESSDKATLMLGTSTLDPKHSVNVTAVKAGTAYILIKKDNKIVGSVAVEIVAERTVATLELDSYNVTLSKQLKNTKTVTATVKDQYGDDIAANLSVECLSTDVSNLSTSAVAGSTYYTINGKKVTFNSENVAAGNYVYKISYKNSDNKEVVAKTVSVAVKDAKTTVPDAWRIDVDNNNFDLKVDKDTTADKNIAIQVVGMKDGIDVKYETIKSISVKDAKGNAVVTTTSGSAVLVKAITTATSGSAIVADKKLATGTYSVKATITNNEGKDIELSTTFTVKDTQDKASVDVKDNTVAGATVADAVKNALTVTYGETTYSSRSDKAAADQPLVIAAVEGIKNNGVKFTSGTQTVVSGEYFTITKLAVTVKVDGNVYTNMEVSVPGAITIK
;
A
#
# COMPACT_ATOMS: atom_id res chain seq x y z
N THR A 1 -67.84 14.62 22.30
CA THR A 1 -66.76 13.65 22.32
C THR A 1 -65.70 14.04 21.29
N ALA A 2 -64.62 14.68 21.76
CA ALA A 2 -63.51 15.09 20.95
C ALA A 2 -62.56 13.90 20.75
N ALA A 3 -62.28 13.56 19.51
CA ALA A 3 -61.21 12.61 19.14
C ALA A 3 -59.91 13.38 19.15
N THR A 4 -58.98 12.95 20.02
CA THR A 4 -57.62 13.45 20.02
C THR A 4 -56.82 12.65 19.00
N ASP A 5 -56.45 13.31 17.91
CA ASP A 5 -55.43 12.83 16.97
C ASP A 5 -54.08 12.73 17.67
N LYS A 6 -53.62 11.52 17.89
CA LYS A 6 -52.24 11.23 18.26
C LYS A 6 -51.40 11.32 16.98
N ALA A 7 -50.69 12.42 16.82
CA ALA A 7 -49.65 12.50 15.82
C ALA A 7 -48.54 11.47 16.16
N SER A 8 -48.46 10.41 15.37
CA SER A 8 -47.36 9.46 15.37
C SER A 8 -46.16 10.13 14.69
N THR A 9 -45.25 10.65 15.46
CA THR A 9 -43.90 10.99 14.97
C THR A 9 -43.14 9.69 14.76
N THR A 10 -43.19 9.16 13.55
CA THR A 10 -42.17 8.19 13.10
C THR A 10 -40.83 8.93 13.04
N ALA A 11 -39.98 8.71 14.03
CA ALA A 11 -38.57 9.08 13.90
C ALA A 11 -38.03 8.26 12.73
N GLU A 12 -37.69 8.92 11.62
CA GLU A 12 -36.90 8.30 10.58
C GLU A 12 -35.59 7.88 11.23
N VAL A 13 -35.39 6.59 11.32
CA VAL A 13 -34.08 6.00 11.67
C VAL A 13 -33.18 6.28 10.49
N GLU A 14 -32.34 7.29 10.62
CA GLU A 14 -31.29 7.58 9.63
C GLU A 14 -30.40 6.33 9.53
N VAL A 15 -30.50 5.60 8.43
CA VAL A 15 -29.61 4.46 8.15
C VAL A 15 -28.25 5.05 7.87
N LYS A 16 -27.37 4.98 8.85
CA LYS A 16 -25.98 5.43 8.74
C LYS A 16 -25.19 4.34 8.04
N ASN A 17 -24.82 4.56 6.79
CA ASN A 17 -23.91 3.68 6.05
C ASN A 17 -22.54 4.33 6.00
N TYR A 18 -21.61 3.82 6.81
CA TYR A 18 -20.21 4.19 6.77
C TYR A 18 -19.36 3.03 6.27
N ALA A 19 -18.25 3.33 5.62
CA ALA A 19 -17.24 2.33 5.28
C ALA A 19 -15.86 2.85 5.70
N LEU A 20 -15.16 2.04 6.49
CA LEU A 20 -13.81 2.31 6.94
C LEU A 20 -12.81 1.89 5.85
N GLY A 21 -12.02 2.84 5.34
CA GLY A 21 -11.00 2.60 4.33
C GLY A 21 -9.67 2.18 4.94
N THR A 22 -8.83 3.15 5.32
CA THR A 22 -7.53 2.90 5.97
C THR A 22 -7.57 3.32 7.43
N VAL A 23 -6.74 2.68 8.26
CA VAL A 23 -6.50 3.10 9.63
C VAL A 23 -5.00 3.05 9.90
N SER A 24 -4.47 4.08 10.53
CA SER A 24 -3.08 4.15 10.99
C SER A 24 -2.97 4.88 12.31
N GLN A 25 -2.02 4.48 13.15
CA GLN A 25 -1.69 5.22 14.35
C GLN A 25 -0.82 6.43 13.99
N THR A 26 -1.17 7.61 14.51
CA THR A 26 -0.43 8.85 14.30
C THR A 26 0.27 9.35 15.56
N LYS A 27 -0.35 9.11 16.72
CA LYS A 27 0.26 9.34 18.05
C LYS A 27 -0.09 8.17 18.96
N LEU A 28 0.51 8.09 20.14
CA LEU A 28 0.24 7.00 21.09
C LEU A 28 -1.25 6.85 21.45
N THR A 29 -1.99 7.97 21.45
CA THR A 29 -3.43 8.02 21.72
C THR A 29 -4.27 8.44 20.51
N GLU A 30 -3.71 8.46 19.31
CA GLU A 30 -4.40 9.01 18.14
C GLU A 30 -4.28 8.09 16.92
N LEU A 31 -5.42 7.88 16.26
CA LEU A 31 -5.54 7.15 15.02
C LEU A 31 -6.08 8.08 13.93
N THR A 32 -5.62 7.90 12.72
CA THR A 32 -6.19 8.53 11.53
C THR A 32 -6.84 7.45 10.66
N ALA A 33 -8.06 7.70 10.24
CA ALA A 33 -8.85 6.81 9.39
C ALA A 33 -9.37 7.54 8.16
N THR A 34 -9.53 6.80 7.06
CA THR A 34 -10.35 7.26 5.93
C THR A 34 -11.73 6.63 6.03
N VAL A 35 -12.76 7.44 5.94
CA VAL A 35 -14.16 7.02 6.10
C VAL A 35 -14.99 7.51 4.92
N ALA A 36 -15.72 6.60 4.28
CA ALA A 36 -16.75 6.93 3.32
C ALA A 36 -18.10 7.10 4.03
N GLY A 37 -18.93 8.02 3.55
CA GLY A 37 -20.24 8.34 4.12
C GLY A 37 -20.33 9.77 4.65
N ASN A 38 -21.40 10.10 5.37
CA ASN A 38 -21.59 11.44 5.94
C ASN A 38 -20.85 11.58 7.27
N THR A 39 -19.55 11.86 7.20
CA THR A 39 -18.67 11.94 8.37
C THR A 39 -19.01 13.02 9.38
N LYS A 40 -19.82 14.03 9.00
CA LYS A 40 -20.27 15.08 9.91
C LYS A 40 -21.12 14.57 11.08
N ASN A 41 -21.76 13.43 10.91
CA ASN A 41 -22.63 12.82 11.91
C ASN A 41 -21.92 11.73 12.75
N LEU A 42 -20.62 11.49 12.54
CA LEU A 42 -19.84 10.52 13.29
C LEU A 42 -19.76 10.88 14.77
N LYS A 43 -19.95 9.87 15.61
CA LYS A 43 -19.82 9.94 17.07
C LYS A 43 -18.72 9.01 17.55
N THR A 44 -18.21 9.27 18.74
CA THR A 44 -17.21 8.40 19.39
C THR A 44 -17.70 6.97 19.56
N THR A 45 -19.00 6.79 19.78
CA THR A 45 -19.67 5.49 19.96
C THR A 45 -19.83 4.69 18.67
N ASP A 46 -19.64 5.30 17.50
CA ASP A 46 -19.72 4.62 16.22
C ASP A 46 -18.47 3.74 15.98
N PHE A 47 -17.37 4.01 16.71
CA PHE A 47 -16.09 3.31 16.56
C PHE A 47 -15.82 2.35 17.71
N THR A 48 -15.35 1.16 17.38
CA THR A 48 -14.77 0.22 18.33
C THR A 48 -13.30 -0.01 18.02
N VAL A 49 -12.42 0.31 18.96
CA VAL A 49 -10.98 0.03 18.88
C VAL A 49 -10.68 -1.09 19.86
N LYS A 50 -10.22 -2.25 19.38
CA LYS A 50 -10.08 -3.46 20.17
C LYS A 50 -8.72 -4.11 19.96
N ASN A 51 -8.05 -4.46 21.04
CA ASN A 51 -6.85 -5.29 21.00
C ASN A 51 -7.24 -6.73 20.61
N THR A 52 -6.61 -7.25 19.55
CA THR A 52 -6.98 -8.55 18.99
C THR A 52 -6.57 -9.74 19.84
N THR A 53 -5.58 -9.57 20.73
CA THR A 53 -5.09 -10.63 21.61
C THR A 53 -5.82 -10.63 22.95
N SER A 54 -5.89 -9.48 23.62
CA SER A 54 -6.50 -9.37 24.94
C SER A 54 -8.01 -9.18 24.91
N ASN A 55 -8.58 -8.87 23.76
CA ASN A 55 -9.98 -8.48 23.57
C ASN A 55 -10.41 -7.20 24.32
N VAL A 56 -9.47 -6.43 24.85
CA VAL A 56 -9.74 -5.17 25.55
C VAL A 56 -10.13 -4.10 24.52
N VAL A 57 -11.21 -3.37 24.82
CA VAL A 57 -11.67 -2.23 24.03
C VAL A 57 -11.05 -0.95 24.58
N TYR A 58 -10.53 -0.14 23.66
CA TYR A 58 -9.96 1.19 23.93
C TYR A 58 -10.96 2.26 23.50
N PRO A 59 -11.64 2.91 24.45
CA PRO A 59 -12.70 3.87 24.10
C PRO A 59 -12.16 5.09 23.36
N VAL A 60 -12.94 5.55 22.38
CA VAL A 60 -12.67 6.81 21.65
C VAL A 60 -13.21 7.97 22.44
N SER A 61 -12.36 8.94 22.76
CA SER A 61 -12.71 10.15 23.50
C SER A 61 -13.20 11.29 22.60
N LYS A 62 -12.67 11.35 21.37
CA LYS A 62 -12.99 12.40 20.39
C LYS A 62 -12.91 11.88 18.96
N VAL A 63 -13.82 12.34 18.14
CA VAL A 63 -13.80 12.18 16.68
C VAL A 63 -13.68 13.58 16.07
N SER A 64 -12.70 13.76 15.18
CA SER A 64 -12.48 15.02 14.46
C SER A 64 -12.41 14.73 12.97
N VAL A 65 -13.21 15.44 12.18
CA VAL A 65 -13.20 15.36 10.72
C VAL A 65 -12.35 16.50 10.17
N ASP A 66 -11.47 16.20 9.22
CA ASP A 66 -10.64 17.21 8.58
C ASP A 66 -11.53 18.22 7.83
N SER A 67 -11.25 19.52 8.02
CA SER A 67 -12.06 20.59 7.44
C SER A 67 -11.89 20.73 5.93
N LYS A 68 -10.82 20.18 5.36
CA LYS A 68 -10.50 20.25 3.92
C LYS A 68 -10.81 18.94 3.20
N ASP A 69 -10.79 17.83 3.94
CA ASP A 69 -11.04 16.50 3.41
C ASP A 69 -11.96 15.74 4.36
N ALA A 70 -13.26 15.79 4.09
CA ALA A 70 -14.28 15.16 4.93
C ALA A 70 -14.15 13.63 5.04
N THR A 71 -13.33 12.99 4.21
CA THR A 71 -13.04 11.55 4.33
C THR A 71 -11.98 11.23 5.37
N LYS A 72 -11.20 12.21 5.79
CA LYS A 72 -10.16 12.03 6.82
C LYS A 72 -10.72 12.28 8.21
N VAL A 73 -10.62 11.27 9.05
CA VAL A 73 -11.14 11.28 10.41
C VAL A 73 -10.03 10.95 11.40
N THR A 74 -9.89 11.76 12.42
CA THR A 74 -8.97 11.52 13.54
C THR A 74 -9.76 11.03 14.74
N LEU A 75 -9.33 9.89 15.30
CA LEU A 75 -9.86 9.31 16.53
C LEU A 75 -8.85 9.55 17.65
N THR A 76 -9.26 10.21 18.71
CA THR A 76 -8.47 10.34 19.93
C THR A 76 -8.97 9.31 20.94
N LEU A 77 -8.07 8.57 21.56
CA LEU A 77 -8.37 7.56 22.57
C LEU A 77 -8.19 8.14 23.98
N PHE A 78 -8.83 7.53 24.97
CA PHE A 78 -8.63 7.90 26.38
C PHE A 78 -7.28 7.43 26.94
N SER A 79 -6.69 6.40 26.35
CA SER A 79 -5.44 5.80 26.80
C SER A 79 -4.54 5.43 25.63
N GLU A 80 -3.25 5.34 25.91
CA GLU A 80 -2.26 4.86 24.96
C GLU A 80 -2.51 3.38 24.61
N LEU A 81 -2.21 3.01 23.37
CA LEU A 81 -2.24 1.63 22.92
C LEU A 81 -1.01 0.88 23.45
N SER A 82 -1.15 -0.42 23.65
CA SER A 82 -0.04 -1.28 24.07
C SER A 82 1.01 -1.41 22.96
N ASP A 83 2.28 -1.27 23.31
CA ASP A 83 3.39 -1.33 22.39
C ASP A 83 3.41 -2.62 21.58
N GLY A 84 3.48 -2.47 20.25
CA GLY A 84 3.60 -3.57 19.31
C GLY A 84 2.39 -4.49 19.19
N ALA A 85 1.29 -4.20 19.90
CA ALA A 85 0.08 -5.02 19.85
C ALA A 85 -0.73 -4.77 18.58
N ASN A 86 -1.54 -5.76 18.19
CA ASN A 86 -2.43 -5.66 17.04
C ASN A 86 -3.83 -5.22 17.48
N TYR A 87 -4.43 -4.35 16.70
CA TYR A 87 -5.73 -3.77 16.95
C TYR A 87 -6.63 -3.84 15.73
N ASP A 88 -7.91 -4.01 16.00
CA ASP A 88 -8.99 -3.85 15.04
C ASP A 88 -9.76 -2.56 15.35
N VAL A 89 -10.02 -1.79 14.31
CA VAL A 89 -10.96 -0.67 14.33
C VAL A 89 -12.18 -1.06 13.53
N THR A 90 -13.34 -1.01 14.15
CA THR A 90 -14.62 -1.31 13.52
C THR A 90 -15.49 -0.07 13.46
N LEU A 91 -16.08 0.17 12.31
CA LEU A 91 -17.10 1.19 12.04
C LEU A 91 -18.18 0.53 11.19
N ASP A 92 -19.41 0.50 11.71
CA ASP A 92 -20.51 -0.28 11.12
C ASP A 92 -20.09 -1.73 10.83
N GLU A 93 -20.23 -2.17 9.59
CA GLU A 93 -19.87 -3.54 9.16
C GLU A 93 -18.42 -3.68 8.69
N THR A 94 -17.63 -2.59 8.72
CA THR A 94 -16.25 -2.59 8.23
C THR A 94 -15.25 -2.62 9.37
N THR A 95 -14.24 -3.48 9.25
CA THR A 95 -13.14 -3.60 10.21
C THR A 95 -11.80 -3.47 9.49
N LYS A 96 -10.88 -2.71 10.09
CA LYS A 96 -9.49 -2.58 9.62
C LYS A 96 -8.54 -2.84 10.77
N SER A 97 -7.52 -3.65 10.48
CA SER A 97 -6.49 -4.02 11.43
C SER A 97 -5.23 -3.17 11.23
N PHE A 98 -4.55 -2.88 12.32
CA PHE A 98 -3.22 -2.26 12.30
C PHE A 98 -2.40 -2.77 13.49
N LYS A 99 -1.07 -2.59 13.39
CA LYS A 99 -0.15 -2.85 14.50
C LYS A 99 0.23 -1.52 15.14
N ALA A 100 0.10 -1.44 16.47
CA ALA A 100 0.51 -0.26 17.23
C ALA A 100 2.04 -0.09 17.20
N SER A 101 2.49 1.15 17.44
CA SER A 101 3.89 1.49 17.64
C SER A 101 4.56 0.56 18.65
N ASP A 102 5.83 0.24 18.43
CA ASP A 102 6.64 -0.50 19.41
C ASP A 102 7.23 0.39 20.52
N GLY A 103 6.88 1.67 20.52
CA GLY A 103 7.34 2.65 21.50
C GLY A 103 8.81 3.03 21.39
N LYS A 104 9.53 2.56 20.37
CA LYS A 104 10.96 2.84 20.19
C LYS A 104 11.18 4.10 19.37
N VAL A 105 11.96 5.03 19.90
CA VAL A 105 12.33 6.25 19.19
C VAL A 105 13.29 5.91 18.06
N ALA A 106 12.91 6.24 16.84
CA ALA A 106 13.72 6.10 15.63
C ALA A 106 14.24 7.44 15.12
N SER A 107 13.52 8.53 15.38
CA SER A 107 13.93 9.87 14.97
C SER A 107 13.48 10.95 15.95
N ILE A 108 14.19 12.08 15.92
CA ILE A 108 13.82 13.32 16.60
C ILE A 108 13.95 14.47 15.61
N ALA A 109 13.03 15.42 15.67
CA ALA A 109 13.03 16.62 14.84
C ALA A 109 12.32 17.76 15.56
N LEU A 110 12.43 18.98 15.00
CA LEU A 110 11.52 20.06 15.37
C LEU A 110 10.22 19.93 14.56
N ASP A 111 9.09 20.27 15.16
CA ASP A 111 7.80 20.36 14.48
C ASP A 111 7.81 21.43 13.36
N GLN A 112 8.65 22.45 13.51
CA GLN A 112 8.87 23.49 12.50
C GLN A 112 10.29 24.06 12.62
N ALA A 113 10.91 24.42 11.51
CA ALA A 113 12.21 25.08 11.45
C ALA A 113 12.13 26.51 10.87
N THR A 114 10.92 26.97 10.56
CA THR A 114 10.64 28.36 10.19
C THR A 114 9.50 28.89 11.06
N ILE A 115 9.66 30.12 11.54
CA ILE A 115 8.67 30.81 12.37
C ILE A 115 8.39 32.21 11.79
N PRO A 116 7.21 32.79 12.02
CA PRO A 116 6.97 34.19 11.67
C PRO A 116 7.93 35.12 12.43
N TYR A 117 8.54 36.08 11.75
CA TYR A 117 9.32 37.11 12.44
C TYR A 117 8.42 37.96 13.35
N ALA A 118 8.99 38.57 14.35
CA ALA A 118 8.32 39.45 15.32
C ALA A 118 7.06 38.83 15.97
N THR A 119 7.05 37.50 16.12
CA THR A 119 5.92 36.76 16.68
C THR A 119 6.42 35.67 17.62
N GLU A 120 5.95 35.69 18.86
CA GLU A 120 6.23 34.59 19.80
C GLU A 120 5.61 33.29 19.31
N THR A 121 6.45 32.31 18.96
CA THR A 121 6.04 31.02 18.39
C THR A 121 6.58 29.87 19.19
N GLU A 122 5.72 28.93 19.57
CA GLU A 122 6.13 27.70 20.21
C GLU A 122 6.72 26.73 19.19
N VAL A 123 7.94 26.28 19.44
CA VAL A 123 8.61 25.22 18.66
C VAL A 123 8.77 24.01 19.56
N LYS A 124 8.43 22.83 19.07
CA LYS A 124 8.48 21.58 19.82
C LYS A 124 9.49 20.61 19.24
N LEU A 125 10.15 19.85 20.11
CA LEU A 125 10.83 18.63 19.73
C LEU A 125 9.79 17.53 19.59
N VAL A 126 9.83 16.79 18.50
CA VAL A 126 8.95 15.65 18.22
C VAL A 126 9.81 14.42 18.03
N SER A 127 9.53 13.36 18.78
CA SER A 127 10.11 12.04 18.56
C SER A 127 9.10 11.11 17.90
N LYS A 128 9.60 10.29 16.98
CA LYS A 128 8.78 9.33 16.23
C LYS A 128 9.41 7.95 16.24
N ASP A 129 8.55 6.94 16.15
CA ASP A 129 9.00 5.59 15.85
C ASP A 129 9.37 5.41 14.36
N ILE A 130 9.79 4.21 14.01
CA ILE A 130 10.19 3.86 12.65
C ILE A 130 9.06 3.98 11.61
N ASN A 131 7.81 3.95 12.04
CA ASN A 131 6.61 4.08 11.21
C ASN A 131 6.07 5.52 11.16
N GLY A 132 6.73 6.46 11.84
CA GLY A 132 6.34 7.85 11.89
C GLY A 132 5.27 8.17 12.93
N VAL A 133 4.97 7.24 13.84
CA VAL A 133 4.07 7.49 14.97
C VAL A 133 4.76 8.43 15.95
N VAL A 134 4.09 9.52 16.31
CA VAL A 134 4.60 10.47 17.30
C VAL A 134 4.54 9.84 18.69
N LEU A 135 5.70 9.67 19.28
CA LEU A 135 5.86 9.11 20.62
C LEU A 135 5.85 10.19 21.69
N LYS A 136 6.45 11.33 21.40
CA LYS A 136 6.51 12.46 22.33
C LYS A 136 6.62 13.80 21.62
N GLU A 137 5.99 14.81 22.19
CA GLU A 137 6.14 16.22 21.82
C GLU A 137 6.60 16.98 23.07
N LEU A 138 7.73 17.67 22.99
CA LEU A 138 8.35 18.37 24.11
C LEU A 138 8.56 19.85 23.78
N LYS A 139 8.26 20.69 24.74
CA LYS A 139 8.63 22.11 24.75
C LYS A 139 10.00 22.28 25.41
N THR A 140 10.67 23.41 25.18
CA THR A 140 11.95 23.72 25.86
C THR A 140 11.83 23.79 27.39
N THR A 141 10.62 23.99 27.89
CA THR A 141 10.31 24.04 29.34
C THR A 141 9.97 22.67 29.93
N ASP A 142 9.77 21.65 29.13
CA ASP A 142 9.44 20.32 29.61
C ASP A 142 10.72 19.60 30.08
N ALA A 143 10.67 18.99 31.24
CA ALA A 143 11.76 18.18 31.77
C ALA A 143 11.51 16.70 31.41
N ASP A 144 12.48 16.09 30.75
CA ASP A 144 12.48 14.65 30.45
C ASP A 144 13.92 14.13 30.47
N ALA A 145 14.17 13.07 31.26
CA ALA A 145 15.52 12.54 31.46
C ALA A 145 16.15 11.96 30.20
N HIS A 146 15.34 11.60 29.20
CA HIS A 146 15.79 11.01 27.94
C HIS A 146 16.02 12.05 26.83
N TYR A 147 15.53 13.28 27.00
CA TYR A 147 15.60 14.29 25.95
C TYR A 147 16.33 15.54 26.39
N THR A 148 17.10 16.10 25.48
CA THR A 148 17.65 17.46 25.60
C THR A 148 17.04 18.31 24.50
N PHE A 149 16.43 19.43 24.88
CA PHE A 149 15.88 20.41 23.94
C PHE A 149 16.13 21.83 24.45
N THR A 150 17.03 22.54 23.78
CA THR A 150 17.38 23.93 24.10
C THR A 150 17.39 24.77 22.83
N ILE A 151 17.13 26.06 22.96
CA ILE A 151 17.19 27.03 21.86
C ILE A 151 18.09 28.20 22.28
N ASP A 152 19.09 28.48 21.45
CA ASP A 152 19.96 29.66 21.55
C ASP A 152 19.60 30.64 20.42
N THR A 153 19.18 31.84 20.79
CA THR A 153 18.74 32.88 19.82
C THR A 153 19.90 33.57 19.11
N LYS A 154 21.16 33.31 19.52
CA LYS A 154 22.36 33.96 18.97
C LYS A 154 22.30 35.48 18.98
N GLY A 155 21.54 36.08 19.88
CA GLY A 155 21.33 37.52 19.97
C GLY A 155 20.30 38.11 18.99
N ASN A 156 19.63 37.27 18.19
CA ASN A 156 18.65 37.71 17.20
C ASN A 156 17.21 37.78 17.73
N GLY A 157 17.02 37.56 19.03
CA GLY A 157 15.71 37.55 19.67
C GLY A 157 15.78 37.08 21.11
N TYR A 158 14.70 36.55 21.60
CA TYR A 158 14.58 36.02 22.97
C TYR A 158 13.67 34.80 23.04
N THR A 159 13.74 34.11 24.16
CA THR A 159 12.77 33.06 24.53
C THR A 159 11.92 33.55 25.68
N ASN A 160 10.62 33.31 25.63
CA ASN A 160 9.65 33.59 26.69
C ASN A 160 8.93 32.27 27.04
N GLY A 161 9.39 31.63 28.13
CA GLY A 161 8.97 30.26 28.43
C GLY A 161 9.34 29.32 27.28
N SER A 162 8.34 28.63 26.72
CA SER A 162 8.51 27.72 25.58
C SER A 162 8.46 28.39 24.20
N LYS A 163 8.21 29.69 24.15
CA LYS A 163 8.04 30.44 22.91
C LYS A 163 9.34 31.12 22.48
N LEU A 164 9.66 31.06 21.20
CA LEU A 164 10.77 31.72 20.54
C LEU A 164 10.26 32.97 19.81
N TYR A 165 11.00 34.08 19.94
CA TYR A 165 10.78 35.32 19.21
C TYR A 165 12.07 35.70 18.48
N LEU A 166 11.98 35.96 17.16
CA LEU A 166 13.07 36.48 16.33
C LEU A 166 12.70 37.83 15.74
N ASN A 167 13.66 38.78 15.72
CA ASN A 167 13.38 40.18 15.48
C ASN A 167 13.04 40.50 14.02
N LYS A 168 13.74 39.89 13.06
CA LYS A 168 13.67 40.23 11.63
C LYS A 168 13.60 39.00 10.77
N VAL A 169 13.09 39.15 9.55
CA VAL A 169 13.19 38.14 8.50
C VAL A 169 14.64 37.73 8.27
N ASN A 170 14.89 36.43 8.17
CA ASN A 170 16.20 35.78 8.08
C ASN A 170 17.03 35.76 9.37
N ASP A 171 16.57 36.32 10.47
CA ASP A 171 17.15 36.03 11.78
C ASP A 171 17.07 34.55 12.10
N THR A 172 18.09 34.03 12.76
CA THR A 172 18.19 32.61 13.08
C THR A 172 18.40 32.36 14.56
N ALA A 173 17.87 31.25 15.03
CA ALA A 173 18.22 30.64 16.30
C ALA A 173 18.74 29.22 16.07
N GLU A 174 19.49 28.68 16.99
CA GLU A 174 19.99 27.30 16.94
C GLU A 174 19.33 26.48 18.03
N ALA A 175 18.60 25.44 17.65
CA ALA A 175 18.09 24.43 18.56
C ALA A 175 19.09 23.28 18.69
N THR A 176 19.31 22.81 19.92
CA THR A 176 20.02 21.54 20.18
C THR A 176 19.01 20.52 20.65
N ILE A 177 18.94 19.40 19.94
CA ILE A 177 18.03 18.28 20.22
C ILE A 177 18.80 16.98 20.36
N GLU A 178 18.46 16.17 21.36
CA GLU A 178 19.10 14.89 21.63
C GLU A 178 18.11 13.93 22.29
N TYR A 179 18.24 12.65 21.98
CA TYR A 179 17.56 11.56 22.67
C TYR A 179 18.57 10.53 23.18
N LYS A 180 18.46 10.16 24.46
CA LYS A 180 19.30 9.17 25.14
C LYS A 180 18.43 8.04 25.66
N THR A 181 18.73 6.82 25.25
CA THR A 181 18.01 5.62 25.71
C THR A 181 18.31 5.26 27.16
N GLY A 182 19.47 5.69 27.68
CA GLY A 182 20.01 5.22 28.96
C GLY A 182 20.55 3.79 28.92
N LYS A 183 20.62 3.17 27.73
CA LYS A 183 21.16 1.80 27.54
C LYS A 183 22.62 1.84 27.11
N TYR A 184 23.36 0.86 27.59
CA TYR A 184 24.79 0.72 27.30
C TYR A 184 25.10 -0.74 26.92
N ASP A 185 26.03 -0.94 25.99
CA ASP A 185 26.54 -2.25 25.63
C ASP A 185 27.47 -2.82 26.74
N GLN A 186 27.98 -4.03 26.53
CA GLN A 186 28.87 -4.70 27.46
C GLN A 186 30.20 -3.95 27.67
N ASN A 187 30.56 -3.03 26.79
CA ASN A 187 31.77 -2.21 26.86
C ASN A 187 31.50 -0.80 27.42
N GLY A 188 30.28 -0.55 27.92
CA GLY A 188 29.87 0.75 28.45
C GLY A 188 29.59 1.83 27.40
N LYS A 189 29.44 1.44 26.12
CA LYS A 189 29.07 2.36 25.03
C LYS A 189 27.55 2.53 24.98
N ALA A 190 27.09 3.78 24.90
CA ALA A 190 25.67 4.08 24.77
C ALA A 190 25.08 3.51 23.47
N GLU A 191 23.90 2.90 23.58
CA GLU A 191 23.19 2.29 22.47
C GLU A 191 21.88 3.02 22.17
N GLY A 192 21.60 3.26 20.87
CA GLY A 192 20.34 3.80 20.40
C GLY A 192 20.13 5.28 20.68
N ASN A 193 21.17 6.02 21.08
CA ASN A 193 21.09 7.48 21.23
C ASN A 193 21.02 8.15 19.88
N ILE A 194 20.30 9.29 19.81
CA ILE A 194 20.15 10.12 18.60
C ILE A 194 20.60 11.54 18.93
N GLY A 195 21.52 12.06 18.16
CA GLY A 195 22.09 13.38 18.37
C GLY A 195 23.31 13.37 19.31
N PRO A 196 23.71 14.56 19.84
CA PRO A 196 23.04 15.85 19.72
C PRO A 196 23.06 16.39 18.27
N ASN A 197 21.91 16.91 17.83
CA ASN A 197 21.76 17.56 16.54
C ASN A 197 21.50 19.05 16.73
N LYS A 198 22.12 19.86 15.88
CA LYS A 198 21.87 21.29 15.83
C LYS A 198 20.96 21.62 14.65
N VAL A 199 19.87 22.30 14.92
CA VAL A 199 18.85 22.67 13.92
C VAL A 199 18.70 24.18 13.91
N THR A 200 18.87 24.78 12.74
CA THR A 200 18.65 26.21 12.55
C THR A 200 17.16 26.49 12.39
N ILE A 201 16.65 27.41 13.23
CA ILE A 201 15.30 27.95 13.12
C ILE A 201 15.42 29.33 12.48
N THR A 202 14.67 29.60 11.42
CA THR A 202 14.74 30.85 10.65
C THR A 202 13.44 31.63 10.74
N ALA A 203 13.52 32.93 10.97
CA ALA A 203 12.39 33.83 10.91
C ALA A 203 12.02 34.13 9.44
N VAL A 204 10.74 34.03 9.11
CA VAL A 204 10.21 34.20 7.74
C VAL A 204 9.08 35.22 7.71
N ASP A 205 8.91 35.85 6.54
CA ASP A 205 7.74 36.68 6.26
C ASP A 205 6.65 35.80 5.64
N GLN A 206 5.61 35.54 6.39
CA GLN A 206 4.48 34.69 5.97
C GLN A 206 3.42 35.41 5.12
N ALA A 207 3.57 36.71 4.86
CA ALA A 207 2.60 37.48 4.07
C ALA A 207 2.52 37.03 2.60
N VAL A 208 3.49 36.26 2.09
CA VAL A 208 3.65 35.95 0.67
C VAL A 208 3.20 34.54 0.29
N VAL A 209 3.26 33.58 1.21
CA VAL A 209 2.88 32.16 0.97
C VAL A 209 2.12 31.63 2.16
N ASN A 210 0.91 31.11 1.92
CA ASN A 210 0.04 30.61 3.00
C ASN A 210 0.24 29.13 3.30
N GLY A 211 0.96 28.39 2.46
CA GLY A 211 1.28 26.99 2.72
C GLY A 211 2.00 26.31 1.57
N PHE A 212 2.73 25.29 1.91
CA PHE A 212 3.33 24.37 0.96
C PHE A 212 3.23 22.95 1.50
N ASP A 213 3.03 22.04 0.56
CA ASP A 213 3.06 20.64 0.80
C ASP A 213 4.24 20.02 0.04
N VAL A 214 4.90 19.04 0.63
CA VAL A 214 5.96 18.27 -0.02
C VAL A 214 5.61 16.79 0.09
N ARG A 215 5.80 16.08 -1.01
CA ARG A 215 5.73 14.62 -1.05
C ARG A 215 7.02 14.06 -1.64
N ILE A 216 7.60 13.08 -0.99
CA ILE A 216 8.79 12.36 -1.47
C ILE A 216 8.32 11.08 -2.16
N ASP A 217 8.66 10.92 -3.43
CA ASP A 217 8.35 9.70 -4.18
C ASP A 217 9.41 9.45 -5.26
N LYS A 218 9.29 8.34 -5.98
CA LYS A 218 10.20 8.02 -7.08
C LYS A 218 10.27 9.18 -8.07
N ALA A 219 11.46 9.49 -8.55
CA ALA A 219 11.68 10.59 -9.51
C ALA A 219 10.92 10.38 -10.84
N THR A 220 10.50 9.16 -11.13
CA THR A 220 9.65 8.82 -12.30
C THR A 220 8.20 9.25 -12.13
N THR A 221 7.75 9.58 -10.92
CA THR A 221 6.41 10.11 -10.66
C THR A 221 6.18 11.39 -11.46
N THR A 222 4.99 11.57 -11.99
CA THR A 222 4.73 12.59 -13.02
C THR A 222 4.33 13.95 -12.46
N LYS A 223 3.81 14.01 -11.22
CA LYS A 223 3.36 15.25 -10.56
C LYS A 223 3.05 15.02 -9.08
N PHE A 224 2.91 16.11 -8.32
CA PHE A 224 2.59 16.09 -6.88
C PHE A 224 1.38 15.21 -6.52
N ASP A 225 0.26 15.36 -7.23
CA ASP A 225 -0.98 14.64 -6.90
C ASP A 225 -0.86 13.11 -7.09
N LYS A 226 0.16 12.66 -7.80
CA LYS A 226 0.50 11.24 -8.01
C LYS A 226 1.55 10.71 -7.05
N ALA A 227 2.27 11.59 -6.38
CA ALA A 227 3.28 11.21 -5.40
C ALA A 227 2.61 10.60 -4.16
N LYS A 228 3.09 9.42 -3.74
CA LYS A 228 2.57 8.66 -2.60
C LYS A 228 3.21 9.04 -1.27
N ASP A 229 4.09 10.00 -1.25
CA ASP A 229 4.86 10.42 -0.08
C ASP A 229 5.56 9.26 0.63
N SER A 230 6.75 8.92 0.16
CA SER A 230 7.61 7.92 0.80
C SER A 230 8.11 8.42 2.15
N LYS A 231 7.55 7.91 3.24
CA LYS A 231 7.96 8.26 4.61
C LYS A 231 9.34 7.71 5.00
N LYS A 232 9.94 6.84 4.18
CA LYS A 232 11.19 6.13 4.48
C LYS A 232 12.20 6.30 3.36
N LEU A 233 12.73 7.51 3.23
CA LEU A 233 13.86 7.79 2.35
C LEU A 233 15.11 7.19 2.99
N ALA A 234 15.61 6.06 2.47
CA ALA A 234 16.74 5.35 3.03
C ALA A 234 18.06 5.77 2.40
N VAL A 235 19.12 5.75 3.20
CA VAL A 235 20.50 5.92 2.71
C VAL A 235 20.85 4.77 1.75
N LYS A 236 21.56 5.08 0.67
CA LYS A 236 21.99 4.13 -0.36
C LYS A 236 20.84 3.36 -1.07
N ASP A 237 19.62 3.87 -1.04
CA ASP A 237 18.55 3.30 -1.83
C ASP A 237 18.90 3.42 -3.34
N PRO A 238 18.85 2.35 -4.12
CA PRO A 238 19.14 2.41 -5.55
C PRO A 238 18.09 3.19 -6.34
N THR A 239 16.90 3.40 -5.78
CA THR A 239 15.82 4.17 -6.40
C THR A 239 16.11 5.67 -6.27
N GLN A 240 16.09 6.39 -7.38
CA GLN A 240 16.15 7.85 -7.35
C GLN A 240 14.81 8.43 -6.92
N TYR A 241 14.82 9.19 -5.84
CA TYR A 241 13.67 9.91 -5.31
C TYR A 241 13.70 11.40 -5.69
N ALA A 242 12.52 12.01 -5.69
CA ALA A 242 12.33 13.44 -5.83
C ALA A 242 11.36 13.98 -4.78
N ALA A 243 11.55 15.23 -4.40
CA ALA A 243 10.60 15.99 -3.61
C ALA A 243 9.69 16.77 -4.57
N PHE A 244 8.39 16.47 -4.52
CA PHE A 244 7.34 17.14 -5.28
C PHE A 244 6.72 18.21 -4.39
N LEU A 245 6.68 19.47 -4.86
CA LEU A 245 6.18 20.59 -4.11
C LEU A 245 4.84 21.07 -4.65
N LYS A 246 3.96 21.48 -3.74
CA LYS A 246 2.74 22.21 -4.02
C LYS A 246 2.73 23.46 -3.16
N ILE A 247 2.80 24.62 -3.80
CA ILE A 247 2.85 25.92 -3.13
C ILE A 247 1.50 26.61 -3.30
N LYS A 248 0.90 27.07 -2.21
CA LYS A 248 -0.40 27.72 -2.18
C LYS A 248 -0.28 29.18 -1.78
N ASP A 249 -1.08 30.02 -2.39
CA ASP A 249 -1.22 31.43 -2.02
C ASP A 249 -2.09 31.63 -0.76
N ALA A 250 -2.29 32.89 -0.36
CA ALA A 250 -3.09 33.29 0.79
C ALA A 250 -4.56 32.81 0.73
N ASN A 251 -5.09 32.53 -0.47
CA ASN A 251 -6.45 32.04 -0.69
C ASN A 251 -6.51 30.50 -0.73
N GLY A 252 -5.39 29.82 -0.53
CA GLY A 252 -5.30 28.36 -0.58
C GLY A 252 -5.23 27.77 -2.00
N ASN A 253 -5.10 28.61 -3.04
CA ASN A 253 -4.96 28.19 -4.43
C ASN A 253 -3.49 27.88 -4.74
N GLU A 254 -3.24 26.86 -5.55
CA GLU A 254 -1.90 26.59 -6.05
C GLU A 254 -1.40 27.76 -6.90
N ILE A 255 -0.15 28.19 -6.66
CA ILE A 255 0.48 29.23 -7.45
C ILE A 255 0.74 28.76 -8.88
N LYS A 256 0.82 29.71 -9.83
CA LYS A 256 1.06 29.39 -11.24
C LYS A 256 2.54 29.46 -11.63
N ASP A 257 3.32 30.34 -10.99
CA ASP A 257 4.70 30.64 -11.37
C ASP A 257 5.68 30.07 -10.34
N TYR A 258 6.06 28.82 -10.52
CA TYR A 258 7.06 28.13 -9.69
C TYR A 258 8.49 28.59 -9.95
N ASN A 259 8.78 29.28 -11.08
CA ASN A 259 10.13 29.74 -11.43
C ASN A 259 10.69 30.77 -10.44
N LYS A 260 9.81 31.46 -9.72
CA LYS A 260 10.18 32.42 -8.66
C LYS A 260 10.68 31.77 -7.38
N TYR A 261 10.49 30.45 -7.25
CA TYR A 261 10.85 29.70 -6.05
C TYR A 261 12.10 28.87 -6.29
N LYS A 262 12.96 28.83 -5.28
CA LYS A 262 14.14 27.99 -5.23
C LYS A 262 14.10 27.12 -3.98
N VAL A 263 14.83 26.03 -4.00
CA VAL A 263 14.93 25.09 -2.89
C VAL A 263 16.39 24.89 -2.47
N GLU A 264 16.60 24.66 -1.19
CA GLU A 264 17.91 24.38 -0.63
C GLU A 264 17.77 23.38 0.52
N SER A 265 18.76 22.50 0.69
CA SER A 265 18.81 21.63 1.88
C SER A 265 19.39 22.42 3.06
N SER A 266 18.75 22.30 4.22
CA SER A 266 19.28 22.85 5.48
C SER A 266 20.56 22.16 5.93
N ASP A 267 20.75 20.89 5.52
CA ASP A 267 21.93 20.09 5.83
C ASP A 267 22.26 19.14 4.66
N LYS A 268 23.24 19.53 3.86
CA LYS A 268 23.70 18.76 2.70
C LYS A 268 24.43 17.47 3.10
N ALA A 269 24.92 17.37 4.34
CA ALA A 269 25.52 16.15 4.85
C ALA A 269 24.50 15.07 5.17
N THR A 270 23.22 15.44 5.33
CA THR A 270 22.10 14.53 5.60
C THR A 270 21.24 14.33 4.34
N LEU A 271 20.88 15.41 3.64
CA LEU A 271 20.05 15.40 2.43
C LEU A 271 20.65 16.27 1.36
N MET A 272 20.93 15.72 0.19
CA MET A 272 21.34 16.50 -0.98
C MET A 272 20.17 16.71 -1.94
N LEU A 273 20.06 17.92 -2.47
CA LEU A 273 19.17 18.25 -3.58
C LEU A 273 19.95 18.26 -4.89
N GLY A 274 19.38 17.72 -5.96
CA GLY A 274 20.03 17.68 -7.27
C GLY A 274 20.22 19.06 -7.91
N THR A 275 19.29 19.99 -7.65
CA THR A 275 19.32 21.36 -8.14
C THR A 275 18.71 22.30 -7.09
N SER A 276 18.89 23.62 -7.29
CA SER A 276 18.18 24.65 -6.50
C SER A 276 16.88 25.11 -7.14
N THR A 277 16.58 24.67 -8.36
CA THR A 277 15.39 25.02 -9.13
C THR A 277 14.46 23.81 -9.27
N LEU A 278 13.17 24.08 -9.35
CA LEU A 278 12.16 23.04 -9.59
C LEU A 278 12.06 22.75 -11.08
N ASP A 279 11.88 21.48 -11.42
CA ASP A 279 11.60 21.03 -12.77
C ASP A 279 10.15 21.35 -13.18
N PRO A 280 9.75 21.09 -14.45
CA PRO A 280 8.35 21.30 -14.89
C PRO A 280 7.30 20.49 -14.12
N LYS A 281 7.69 19.45 -13.42
CA LYS A 281 6.80 18.65 -12.54
C LYS A 281 6.69 19.26 -11.13
N HIS A 282 7.31 20.42 -10.91
CA HIS A 282 7.46 21.08 -9.62
C HIS A 282 8.23 20.20 -8.62
N SER A 283 9.23 19.48 -9.09
CA SER A 283 10.03 18.57 -8.27
C SER A 283 11.52 18.87 -8.31
N VAL A 284 12.22 18.32 -7.34
CA VAL A 284 13.68 18.32 -7.27
C VAL A 284 14.16 16.95 -6.82
N ASN A 285 15.17 16.41 -7.48
CA ASN A 285 15.76 15.13 -7.05
C ASN A 285 16.39 15.27 -5.67
N VAL A 286 16.19 14.28 -4.84
CA VAL A 286 16.73 14.20 -3.49
C VAL A 286 17.59 12.94 -3.33
N THR A 287 18.69 13.06 -2.59
CA THR A 287 19.57 11.93 -2.27
C THR A 287 19.80 11.91 -0.76
N ALA A 288 19.47 10.78 -0.16
CA ALA A 288 19.75 10.49 1.25
C ALA A 288 21.24 10.22 1.44
N VAL A 289 21.91 10.98 2.28
CA VAL A 289 23.36 10.85 2.54
C VAL A 289 23.62 10.18 3.89
N LYS A 290 22.91 10.62 4.92
CA LYS A 290 23.06 10.15 6.30
C LYS A 290 21.68 10.10 6.96
N ALA A 291 21.45 9.09 7.80
CA ALA A 291 20.23 9.01 8.60
C ALA A 291 20.10 10.21 9.54
N GLY A 292 18.90 10.75 9.65
CA GLY A 292 18.56 11.93 10.43
C GLY A 292 17.45 12.72 9.78
N THR A 293 17.24 13.95 10.24
CA THR A 293 16.24 14.86 9.67
C THR A 293 16.95 16.06 9.04
N ALA A 294 16.61 16.37 7.81
CA ALA A 294 16.97 17.62 7.14
C ALA A 294 15.70 18.34 6.68
N TYR A 295 15.83 19.63 6.43
CA TYR A 295 14.70 20.44 5.95
C TYR A 295 14.97 20.89 4.51
N ILE A 296 13.96 20.81 3.67
CA ILE A 296 13.94 21.50 2.39
C ILE A 296 13.48 22.92 2.67
N LEU A 297 14.37 23.88 2.47
CA LEU A 297 14.09 25.30 2.58
C LEU A 297 13.56 25.80 1.25
N ILE A 298 12.43 26.50 1.29
CA ILE A 298 11.80 27.12 0.11
C ILE A 298 12.10 28.60 0.15
N LYS A 299 12.68 29.12 -0.93
CA LYS A 299 13.10 30.52 -1.07
C LYS A 299 12.33 31.22 -2.18
N LYS A 300 11.98 32.49 -1.94
CA LYS A 300 11.51 33.44 -2.94
C LYS A 300 12.30 34.74 -2.79
N ASP A 301 12.82 35.28 -3.88
CA ASP A 301 13.67 36.50 -3.86
C ASP A 301 14.82 36.38 -2.84
N ASN A 302 15.47 35.22 -2.79
CA ASN A 302 16.55 34.85 -1.85
C ASN A 302 16.17 34.85 -0.35
N LYS A 303 14.90 35.02 -0.02
CA LYS A 303 14.40 34.90 1.35
C LYS A 303 13.76 33.54 1.56
N ILE A 304 14.02 32.91 2.71
CA ILE A 304 13.34 31.69 3.10
C ILE A 304 11.88 32.03 3.43
N VAL A 305 10.94 31.42 2.70
CA VAL A 305 9.50 31.58 2.90
C VAL A 305 8.87 30.38 3.58
N GLY A 306 9.63 29.30 3.72
CA GLY A 306 9.20 28.13 4.46
C GLY A 306 10.19 26.97 4.45
N SER A 307 9.85 25.93 5.18
CA SER A 307 10.64 24.71 5.28
C SER A 307 9.75 23.49 5.46
N VAL A 308 10.23 22.34 5.02
CA VAL A 308 9.60 21.04 5.23
C VAL A 308 10.63 20.06 5.72
N ALA A 309 10.31 19.32 6.77
CA ALA A 309 11.15 18.27 7.30
C ALA A 309 11.13 17.04 6.39
N VAL A 310 12.30 16.49 6.12
CA VAL A 310 12.50 15.21 5.43
C VAL A 310 13.24 14.28 6.37
N GLU A 311 12.63 13.14 6.66
CA GLU A 311 13.25 12.11 7.48
C GLU A 311 14.03 11.14 6.60
N ILE A 312 15.30 10.96 6.91
CA ILE A 312 16.19 10.01 6.27
C ILE A 312 16.48 8.87 7.23
N VAL A 313 16.20 7.65 6.79
CA VAL A 313 16.40 6.44 7.58
C VAL A 313 17.69 5.72 7.17
N ALA A 314 18.18 4.84 8.04
CA ALA A 314 19.37 4.03 7.76
C ALA A 314 19.16 3.14 6.51
N GLU A 315 20.28 2.71 5.92
CA GLU A 315 20.30 1.80 4.79
C GLU A 315 19.44 0.56 5.08
N ARG A 316 18.64 0.16 4.07
CA ARG A 316 17.81 -1.03 4.16
C ARG A 316 18.66 -2.27 4.20
N THR A 317 18.44 -3.11 5.18
CA THR A 317 19.15 -4.38 5.37
C THR A 317 18.15 -5.50 5.64
N VAL A 318 18.51 -6.72 5.26
CA VAL A 318 17.65 -7.89 5.55
C VAL A 318 17.48 -8.04 7.06
N ALA A 319 16.23 -8.13 7.51
CA ALA A 319 15.87 -8.28 8.92
C ALA A 319 15.12 -9.58 9.20
N THR A 320 14.24 -10.02 8.30
CA THR A 320 13.45 -11.25 8.50
C THR A 320 13.41 -12.10 7.24
N LEU A 321 13.30 -13.39 7.46
CA LEU A 321 13.07 -14.40 6.43
C LEU A 321 11.99 -15.34 6.93
N GLU A 322 10.94 -15.54 6.13
CA GLU A 322 9.89 -16.51 6.37
C GLU A 322 9.70 -17.39 5.13
N LEU A 323 9.24 -18.61 5.32
CA LEU A 323 8.98 -19.56 4.25
C LEU A 323 7.48 -19.83 4.15
N ASP A 324 6.97 -20.01 2.94
CA ASP A 324 5.57 -20.41 2.70
C ASP A 324 5.29 -21.86 3.12
N SER A 325 6.33 -22.69 3.23
CA SER A 325 6.25 -24.04 3.77
C SER A 325 7.53 -24.43 4.49
N TYR A 326 7.38 -25.08 5.64
CA TYR A 326 8.49 -25.61 6.44
C TYR A 326 8.61 -27.13 6.33
N ASN A 327 7.66 -27.78 5.66
CA ASN A 327 7.64 -29.22 5.42
C ASN A 327 7.29 -29.50 3.97
N VAL A 328 8.13 -30.29 3.33
CA VAL A 328 7.96 -30.69 1.93
C VAL A 328 7.98 -32.22 1.87
N THR A 329 7.03 -32.78 1.14
CA THR A 329 6.99 -34.24 0.87
C THR A 329 7.13 -34.46 -0.63
N LEU A 330 8.08 -35.29 -1.02
CA LEU A 330 8.36 -35.69 -2.38
C LEU A 330 8.27 -37.21 -2.52
N SER A 331 7.94 -37.70 -3.71
CA SER A 331 7.81 -39.11 -4.02
C SER A 331 8.90 -39.57 -5.00
N LYS A 332 9.50 -40.70 -4.71
CA LYS A 332 10.45 -41.37 -5.62
C LYS A 332 9.76 -41.82 -6.92
N GLN A 333 8.51 -42.27 -6.83
CA GLN A 333 7.76 -42.80 -7.97
C GLN A 333 7.38 -41.70 -8.97
N LEU A 334 7.02 -40.51 -8.47
CA LEU A 334 6.67 -39.38 -9.32
C LEU A 334 7.87 -38.63 -9.88
N LYS A 335 9.06 -38.75 -9.25
CA LYS A 335 10.23 -37.93 -9.58
C LYS A 335 9.86 -36.43 -9.63
N ASN A 336 9.10 -35.99 -8.61
CA ASN A 336 8.49 -34.68 -8.60
C ASN A 336 9.35 -33.61 -7.92
N THR A 337 8.93 -32.38 -8.06
CA THR A 337 9.53 -31.21 -7.44
C THR A 337 8.53 -30.47 -6.57
N LYS A 338 9.02 -29.78 -5.54
CA LYS A 338 8.24 -28.84 -4.73
C LYS A 338 9.07 -27.59 -4.50
N THR A 339 8.42 -26.43 -4.68
CA THR A 339 9.06 -25.12 -4.49
C THR A 339 8.63 -24.52 -3.16
N VAL A 340 9.62 -24.07 -2.39
CA VAL A 340 9.43 -23.26 -1.20
C VAL A 340 9.81 -21.83 -1.54
N THR A 341 8.90 -20.89 -1.28
CA THR A 341 9.10 -19.48 -1.55
C THR A 341 9.39 -18.73 -0.25
N ALA A 342 10.50 -18.00 -0.23
CA ALA A 342 10.87 -17.17 0.90
C ALA A 342 10.30 -15.76 0.76
N THR A 343 9.80 -15.22 1.85
CA THR A 343 9.51 -13.81 2.03
C THR A 343 10.63 -13.19 2.84
N VAL A 344 11.33 -12.22 2.26
CA VAL A 344 12.45 -11.53 2.90
C VAL A 344 12.11 -10.07 3.05
N LYS A 345 12.17 -9.57 4.28
CA LYS A 345 11.85 -8.16 4.59
C LYS A 345 13.02 -7.46 5.25
N ASP A 346 13.09 -6.16 5.02
CA ASP A 346 14.03 -5.28 5.70
C ASP A 346 13.57 -4.90 7.12
N GLN A 347 14.38 -4.12 7.82
CA GLN A 347 14.10 -3.64 9.18
C GLN A 347 12.86 -2.73 9.26
N TYR A 348 12.36 -2.24 8.12
CA TYR A 348 11.15 -1.41 8.03
C TYR A 348 9.91 -2.22 7.67
N GLY A 349 10.06 -3.53 7.44
CA GLY A 349 8.97 -4.43 7.08
C GLY A 349 8.64 -4.44 5.59
N ASP A 350 9.45 -3.78 4.75
CA ASP A 350 9.29 -3.78 3.31
C ASP A 350 10.05 -4.93 2.66
N ASP A 351 9.58 -5.40 1.51
CA ASP A 351 10.26 -6.44 0.75
C ASP A 351 11.64 -5.95 0.28
N ILE A 352 12.65 -6.79 0.44
CA ILE A 352 14.01 -6.50 0.02
C ILE A 352 14.58 -7.66 -0.82
N ALA A 353 15.37 -7.31 -1.83
CA ALA A 353 16.09 -8.30 -2.62
C ALA A 353 17.13 -9.02 -1.74
N ALA A 354 17.22 -10.33 -1.87
CA ALA A 354 18.20 -11.13 -1.14
C ALA A 354 18.60 -12.35 -1.96
N ASN A 355 19.90 -12.63 -2.01
CA ASN A 355 20.43 -13.88 -2.53
C ASN A 355 20.48 -14.90 -1.40
N LEU A 356 19.70 -15.95 -1.50
CA LEU A 356 19.60 -16.98 -0.49
C LEU A 356 20.64 -18.07 -0.71
N SER A 357 21.07 -18.68 0.37
CA SER A 357 21.92 -19.87 0.41
C SER A 357 21.15 -21.04 0.99
N VAL A 358 21.41 -22.24 0.49
CA VAL A 358 20.83 -23.48 0.99
C VAL A 358 21.92 -24.42 1.42
N GLU A 359 21.75 -25.00 2.60
CA GLU A 359 22.71 -25.97 3.18
C GLU A 359 21.93 -27.18 3.72
N CYS A 360 22.36 -28.38 3.38
CA CYS A 360 21.80 -29.59 3.97
C CYS A 360 22.40 -29.81 5.35
N LEU A 361 21.59 -29.89 6.38
CA LEU A 361 22.01 -30.11 7.78
C LEU A 361 21.93 -31.58 8.21
N SER A 362 21.32 -32.45 7.40
CA SER A 362 21.16 -33.87 7.75
C SER A 362 22.48 -34.59 7.78
N THR A 363 22.75 -35.27 8.89
CA THR A 363 23.99 -36.03 9.13
C THR A 363 23.98 -37.45 8.55
N ASP A 364 22.79 -38.00 8.24
CA ASP A 364 22.61 -39.33 7.61
C ASP A 364 22.88 -39.33 6.10
N VAL A 365 23.84 -38.56 5.68
CA VAL A 365 24.18 -38.32 4.27
C VAL A 365 25.18 -39.32 3.72
N SER A 366 25.30 -40.49 4.34
CA SER A 366 26.21 -41.53 3.85
C SER A 366 25.93 -41.99 2.41
N ASN A 367 24.77 -41.61 1.86
CA ASN A 367 24.35 -41.92 0.49
C ASN A 367 24.22 -40.67 -0.43
N LEU A 368 24.48 -39.47 0.07
CA LEU A 368 24.53 -38.27 -0.78
C LEU A 368 25.95 -38.12 -1.30
N SER A 369 26.14 -38.21 -2.62
CA SER A 369 27.42 -37.81 -3.19
C SER A 369 27.69 -36.35 -2.86
N THR A 370 28.91 -35.98 -2.53
CA THR A 370 29.32 -34.61 -2.18
C THR A 370 28.99 -33.59 -3.27
N SER A 371 28.94 -34.02 -4.53
CA SER A 371 28.49 -33.19 -5.66
C SER A 371 26.99 -32.88 -5.61
N ALA A 372 26.19 -33.71 -4.98
CA ALA A 372 24.75 -33.52 -4.86
C ALA A 372 24.36 -32.58 -3.69
N VAL A 373 25.19 -32.47 -2.67
CA VAL A 373 25.04 -31.51 -1.57
C VAL A 373 25.41 -30.10 -2.02
N ALA A 374 26.36 -29.98 -2.95
CA ALA A 374 26.85 -28.70 -3.46
C ALA A 374 26.17 -28.27 -4.76
N GLY A 375 25.34 -29.11 -5.38
CA GLY A 375 24.86 -28.88 -6.74
C GLY A 375 23.33 -28.95 -6.89
N SER A 376 22.90 -28.52 -8.07
CA SER A 376 21.53 -28.43 -8.54
C SER A 376 20.71 -29.72 -8.57
N THR A 377 21.29 -30.88 -8.15
CA THR A 377 20.65 -32.20 -8.25
C THR A 377 19.54 -32.40 -7.21
N TYR A 378 19.67 -31.84 -6.00
CA TYR A 378 18.70 -31.98 -4.92
C TYR A 378 17.79 -30.76 -4.78
N TYR A 379 18.31 -29.61 -5.11
CA TYR A 379 17.58 -28.35 -5.10
C TYR A 379 18.13 -27.39 -6.14
N THR A 380 17.31 -26.47 -6.55
CA THR A 380 17.70 -25.29 -7.34
C THR A 380 17.25 -24.03 -6.62
N ILE A 381 18.00 -22.94 -6.78
CA ILE A 381 17.65 -21.63 -6.24
C ILE A 381 17.42 -20.69 -7.42
N ASN A 382 16.28 -20.00 -7.42
CA ASN A 382 15.99 -18.91 -8.33
C ASN A 382 15.41 -17.73 -7.51
N GLY A 383 16.27 -16.75 -7.22
CA GLY A 383 15.92 -15.62 -6.37
C GLY A 383 15.51 -16.09 -4.96
N LYS A 384 14.25 -15.90 -4.61
CA LYS A 384 13.67 -16.29 -3.31
C LYS A 384 12.94 -17.65 -3.35
N LYS A 385 13.06 -18.40 -4.44
CA LYS A 385 12.43 -19.71 -4.62
C LYS A 385 13.48 -20.82 -4.57
N VAL A 386 13.25 -21.78 -3.70
CA VAL A 386 14.05 -22.99 -3.57
C VAL A 386 13.20 -24.18 -4.01
N THR A 387 13.60 -24.87 -5.07
CA THR A 387 12.90 -26.03 -5.61
C THR A 387 13.66 -27.30 -5.28
N PHE A 388 13.04 -28.15 -4.48
CA PHE A 388 13.54 -29.48 -4.14
C PHE A 388 13.04 -30.51 -5.14
N ASN A 389 13.85 -31.52 -5.46
CA ASN A 389 13.44 -32.62 -6.32
C ASN A 389 13.78 -33.99 -5.74
N SER A 390 13.06 -35.02 -6.18
CA SER A 390 13.24 -36.39 -5.71
C SER A 390 13.92 -37.31 -6.71
N GLU A 391 14.26 -36.86 -7.92
CA GLU A 391 14.67 -37.74 -9.03
C GLU A 391 15.91 -38.56 -8.69
N ASN A 392 16.94 -37.92 -8.16
CA ASN A 392 18.22 -38.56 -7.84
C ASN A 392 18.50 -38.63 -6.34
N VAL A 393 17.48 -38.48 -5.51
CA VAL A 393 17.59 -38.41 -4.06
C VAL A 393 17.12 -39.72 -3.46
N ALA A 394 17.90 -40.31 -2.53
CA ALA A 394 17.47 -41.47 -1.77
C ALA A 394 16.24 -41.16 -0.90
N ALA A 395 15.39 -42.15 -0.67
CA ALA A 395 14.32 -42.01 0.29
C ALA A 395 14.86 -41.72 1.69
N GLY A 396 14.27 -40.80 2.40
CA GLY A 396 14.68 -40.37 3.72
C GLY A 396 14.15 -38.99 4.09
N ASN A 397 14.53 -38.55 5.28
CA ASN A 397 14.18 -37.23 5.79
C ASN A 397 15.43 -36.35 5.78
N TYR A 398 15.30 -35.20 5.16
CA TYR A 398 16.38 -34.23 5.02
C TYR A 398 15.97 -32.90 5.66
N VAL A 399 16.91 -32.24 6.30
CA VAL A 399 16.71 -30.90 6.84
C VAL A 399 17.64 -29.95 6.09
N TYR A 400 17.07 -28.92 5.51
CA TYR A 400 17.82 -27.87 4.82
C TYR A 400 17.69 -26.56 5.57
N LYS A 401 18.80 -25.83 5.65
CA LYS A 401 18.83 -24.45 6.13
C LYS A 401 18.83 -23.51 4.93
N ILE A 402 17.84 -22.64 4.86
CA ILE A 402 17.76 -21.53 3.91
C ILE A 402 18.15 -20.28 4.67
N SER A 403 19.17 -19.57 4.21
CA SER A 403 19.74 -18.42 4.90
C SER A 403 20.10 -17.28 3.97
N TYR A 404 20.20 -16.09 4.53
CA TYR A 404 20.80 -14.92 3.91
C TYR A 404 22.09 -14.58 4.64
N LYS A 405 23.16 -14.36 3.86
CA LYS A 405 24.45 -13.84 4.34
C LYS A 405 24.68 -12.45 3.77
N ASN A 406 25.15 -11.54 4.61
CA ASN A 406 25.49 -10.18 4.20
C ASN A 406 26.82 -10.14 3.41
N SER A 407 27.25 -8.93 3.02
CA SER A 407 28.50 -8.71 2.29
C SER A 407 29.76 -9.24 3.01
N ASP A 408 29.72 -9.33 4.33
CA ASP A 408 30.80 -9.84 5.16
C ASP A 408 30.74 -11.39 5.33
N ASN A 409 29.88 -12.05 4.55
CA ASN A 409 29.59 -13.49 4.60
C ASN A 409 29.05 -13.96 5.96
N LYS A 410 28.50 -13.05 6.74
CA LYS A 410 27.88 -13.35 8.03
C LYS A 410 26.40 -13.70 7.83
N GLU A 411 25.97 -14.82 8.40
CA GLU A 411 24.56 -15.19 8.44
C GLU A 411 23.75 -14.18 9.26
N VAL A 412 22.73 -13.61 8.64
CA VAL A 412 21.86 -12.59 9.25
C VAL A 412 20.56 -13.22 9.70
N VAL A 413 19.94 -14.03 8.83
CA VAL A 413 18.69 -14.76 9.09
C VAL A 413 18.75 -16.12 8.46
N ALA A 414 18.11 -17.10 9.10
CA ALA A 414 18.00 -18.46 8.61
C ALA A 414 16.68 -19.10 9.05
N LYS A 415 16.17 -19.99 8.21
CA LYS A 415 15.05 -20.89 8.52
C LYS A 415 15.37 -22.29 8.03
N THR A 416 14.81 -23.29 8.70
CA THR A 416 14.97 -24.69 8.30
C THR A 416 13.69 -25.21 7.66
N VAL A 417 13.86 -26.06 6.65
CA VAL A 417 12.77 -26.78 6.00
C VAL A 417 13.07 -28.27 6.04
N SER A 418 12.07 -29.06 6.40
CA SER A 418 12.15 -30.53 6.41
C SER A 418 11.63 -31.06 5.08
N VAL A 419 12.43 -31.87 4.39
CA VAL A 419 12.09 -32.48 3.11
C VAL A 419 12.07 -34.00 3.29
N ALA A 420 10.89 -34.60 3.20
CA ALA A 420 10.70 -36.04 3.25
C ALA A 420 10.60 -36.59 1.82
N VAL A 421 11.58 -37.39 1.40
CA VAL A 421 11.53 -38.16 0.15
C VAL A 421 11.05 -39.55 0.46
N LYS A 422 9.84 -39.88 0.01
CA LYS A 422 9.16 -41.14 0.33
C LYS A 422 9.17 -42.10 -0.85
N ASP A 423 9.33 -43.37 -0.56
CA ASP A 423 9.32 -44.48 -1.51
C ASP A 423 8.24 -45.49 -1.15
N ALA A 424 7.16 -45.52 -1.92
CA ALA A 424 6.10 -46.49 -1.77
C ALA A 424 6.44 -47.86 -2.38
N LYS A 425 7.54 -47.98 -3.14
CA LYS A 425 7.99 -49.20 -3.85
C LYS A 425 6.96 -49.79 -4.82
N THR A 426 5.95 -49.02 -5.17
CA THR A 426 4.90 -49.39 -6.10
C THR A 426 4.29 -48.14 -6.75
N THR A 427 3.75 -48.31 -7.94
CA THR A 427 2.96 -47.28 -8.64
C THR A 427 1.47 -47.60 -8.64
N VAL A 428 1.04 -48.64 -7.90
CA VAL A 428 -0.37 -49.06 -7.81
C VAL A 428 -1.05 -48.29 -6.64
N PRO A 429 -1.93 -47.35 -6.92
CA PRO A 429 -2.60 -46.56 -5.89
C PRO A 429 -3.65 -47.35 -5.15
N ASP A 430 -3.94 -46.96 -3.90
CA ASP A 430 -5.09 -47.36 -3.11
C ASP A 430 -6.02 -46.19 -2.74
N ALA A 431 -5.58 -44.95 -3.06
CA ALA A 431 -6.37 -43.72 -2.89
C ALA A 431 -6.03 -42.70 -3.98
N TRP A 432 -6.91 -41.74 -4.16
CA TRP A 432 -6.78 -40.72 -5.18
C TRP A 432 -7.22 -39.34 -4.67
N ARG A 433 -6.61 -38.29 -5.21
CA ARG A 433 -7.06 -36.91 -5.00
C ARG A 433 -6.88 -36.07 -6.28
N ILE A 434 -7.65 -35.01 -6.38
CA ILE A 434 -7.41 -33.97 -7.37
C ILE A 434 -6.36 -33.00 -6.81
N ASP A 435 -5.36 -32.70 -7.62
CA ASP A 435 -4.32 -31.71 -7.35
C ASP A 435 -4.49 -30.53 -8.30
N VAL A 436 -4.52 -29.32 -7.77
CA VAL A 436 -4.56 -28.08 -8.54
C VAL A 436 -3.24 -27.36 -8.28
N ASP A 437 -2.47 -27.07 -9.33
CA ASP A 437 -1.12 -26.51 -9.18
C ASP A 437 -1.10 -25.14 -8.50
N ASN A 438 -2.19 -24.37 -8.67
CA ASN A 438 -2.41 -23.13 -7.95
C ASN A 438 -3.89 -23.04 -7.53
N ASN A 439 -4.18 -23.47 -6.31
CA ASN A 439 -5.54 -23.51 -5.77
C ASN A 439 -6.04 -22.13 -5.26
N ASN A 440 -5.19 -21.10 -5.30
CA ASN A 440 -5.51 -19.71 -4.95
C ASN A 440 -4.90 -18.77 -6.00
N PHE A 441 -5.41 -18.88 -7.22
CA PHE A 441 -4.90 -18.17 -8.38
C PHE A 441 -5.21 -16.68 -8.31
N ASP A 442 -4.21 -15.83 -8.56
CA ASP A 442 -4.35 -14.38 -8.62
C ASP A 442 -4.10 -13.86 -10.05
N LEU A 443 -5.11 -13.30 -10.66
CA LEU A 443 -5.03 -12.76 -12.03
C LEU A 443 -3.94 -11.67 -12.21
N LYS A 444 -3.55 -11.00 -11.13
CA LYS A 444 -2.44 -10.02 -11.17
C LYS A 444 -1.07 -10.68 -11.06
N VAL A 445 -0.89 -11.52 -10.06
CA VAL A 445 0.43 -12.05 -9.66
C VAL A 445 0.83 -13.26 -10.50
N ASP A 446 -0.13 -14.11 -10.81
CA ASP A 446 0.10 -15.38 -11.49
C ASP A 446 0.04 -15.27 -13.01
N LYS A 447 -0.26 -14.07 -13.53
CA LYS A 447 -0.19 -13.80 -14.98
C LYS A 447 1.28 -13.76 -15.42
N ASP A 448 1.62 -14.55 -16.44
CA ASP A 448 2.89 -14.38 -17.13
C ASP A 448 2.78 -13.20 -18.11
N THR A 449 3.81 -12.34 -18.16
CA THR A 449 3.87 -11.18 -19.06
C THR A 449 4.02 -11.59 -20.54
N THR A 450 4.43 -12.82 -20.83
CA THR A 450 4.70 -13.32 -22.20
C THR A 450 3.68 -14.33 -22.69
N ALA A 451 2.94 -14.99 -21.78
CA ALA A 451 1.89 -15.95 -22.12
C ALA A 451 0.88 -16.02 -20.97
N ASP A 452 -0.38 -16.36 -21.31
CA ASP A 452 -1.40 -16.61 -20.30
C ASP A 452 -1.03 -17.83 -19.46
N LYS A 453 -0.96 -17.67 -18.13
CA LYS A 453 -0.71 -18.78 -17.24
C LYS A 453 -1.96 -19.64 -17.11
N ASN A 454 -1.79 -20.94 -17.24
CA ASN A 454 -2.88 -21.90 -17.06
C ASN A 454 -2.90 -22.41 -15.63
N ILE A 455 -4.08 -22.78 -15.16
CA ILE A 455 -4.27 -23.54 -13.93
C ILE A 455 -4.30 -25.02 -14.30
N ALA A 456 -3.30 -25.80 -13.86
CA ALA A 456 -3.22 -27.22 -14.17
C ALA A 456 -3.93 -28.05 -13.09
N ILE A 457 -4.79 -28.96 -13.54
CA ILE A 457 -5.54 -29.90 -12.71
C ILE A 457 -5.06 -31.30 -13.06
N GLN A 458 -4.65 -32.06 -12.05
CA GLN A 458 -4.20 -33.43 -12.18
C GLN A 458 -4.91 -34.32 -11.15
N VAL A 459 -5.04 -35.60 -11.43
CA VAL A 459 -5.42 -36.59 -10.42
C VAL A 459 -4.18 -37.38 -10.03
N VAL A 460 -3.91 -37.41 -8.75
CA VAL A 460 -2.77 -38.09 -8.15
C VAL A 460 -3.27 -39.37 -7.48
N GLY A 461 -2.70 -40.50 -7.89
CA GLY A 461 -2.84 -41.76 -7.19
C GLY A 461 -1.84 -41.87 -6.04
N MET A 462 -2.30 -42.34 -4.90
CA MET A 462 -1.50 -42.49 -3.68
C MET A 462 -1.49 -43.91 -3.20
N LYS A 463 -0.38 -44.32 -2.58
CA LYS A 463 -0.26 -45.58 -1.82
C LYS A 463 0.23 -45.25 -0.42
N ASP A 464 -0.57 -45.67 0.59
CA ASP A 464 -0.27 -45.37 2.00
C ASP A 464 0.00 -43.86 2.24
N GLY A 465 -0.73 -43.00 1.55
CA GLY A 465 -0.56 -41.53 1.61
C GLY A 465 0.62 -40.98 0.83
N ILE A 466 1.36 -41.82 0.09
CA ILE A 466 2.49 -41.40 -0.75
C ILE A 466 2.02 -41.27 -2.19
N ASP A 467 2.30 -40.15 -2.82
CA ASP A 467 1.99 -39.90 -4.23
C ASP A 467 2.81 -40.87 -5.11
N VAL A 468 2.15 -41.65 -5.96
CA VAL A 468 2.84 -42.69 -6.72
C VAL A 468 2.67 -42.57 -8.23
N LYS A 469 1.62 -41.93 -8.72
CA LYS A 469 1.45 -41.71 -10.15
C LYS A 469 0.42 -40.63 -10.44
N TYR A 470 0.53 -40.00 -11.61
CA TYR A 470 -0.55 -39.19 -12.18
C TYR A 470 -1.48 -40.06 -12.99
N GLU A 471 -2.78 -39.97 -12.73
CA GLU A 471 -3.80 -40.71 -13.43
C GLU A 471 -4.28 -39.98 -14.68
N THR A 472 -4.71 -40.76 -15.68
CA THR A 472 -5.42 -40.19 -16.84
C THR A 472 -6.85 -39.82 -16.43
N ILE A 473 -7.24 -38.57 -16.62
CA ILE A 473 -8.59 -38.09 -16.33
C ILE A 473 -9.52 -38.56 -17.45
N LYS A 474 -10.52 -39.39 -17.11
CA LYS A 474 -11.52 -39.91 -18.04
C LYS A 474 -12.53 -38.81 -18.42
N SER A 475 -12.98 -38.05 -17.45
CA SER A 475 -13.88 -36.93 -17.62
C SER A 475 -13.65 -35.88 -16.54
N ILE A 476 -13.87 -34.62 -16.87
CA ILE A 476 -13.73 -33.49 -15.95
C ILE A 476 -14.82 -32.46 -16.18
N SER A 477 -15.31 -31.88 -15.13
CA SER A 477 -16.19 -30.74 -15.14
C SER A 477 -15.63 -29.67 -14.19
N VAL A 478 -15.37 -28.49 -14.73
CA VAL A 478 -14.98 -27.31 -13.95
C VAL A 478 -16.07 -26.26 -14.08
N LYS A 479 -16.59 -25.78 -12.97
CA LYS A 479 -17.65 -24.78 -12.92
C LYS A 479 -17.22 -23.59 -12.09
N ASP A 480 -17.59 -22.38 -12.53
CA ASP A 480 -17.40 -21.14 -11.79
C ASP A 480 -18.37 -21.04 -10.57
N ALA A 481 -18.23 -19.96 -9.79
CA ALA A 481 -19.08 -19.71 -8.62
C ALA A 481 -20.58 -19.58 -8.94
N LYS A 482 -20.93 -19.29 -10.20
CA LYS A 482 -22.31 -19.20 -10.69
C LYS A 482 -22.82 -20.51 -11.28
N GLY A 483 -21.99 -21.56 -11.31
CA GLY A 483 -22.31 -22.85 -11.89
C GLY A 483 -22.11 -22.97 -13.39
N ASN A 484 -21.52 -21.95 -14.06
CA ASN A 484 -21.23 -21.98 -15.49
C ASN A 484 -20.03 -22.88 -15.76
N ALA A 485 -20.11 -23.67 -16.84
CA ALA A 485 -19.00 -24.51 -17.26
C ALA A 485 -17.82 -23.68 -17.78
N VAL A 486 -16.61 -24.09 -17.43
CA VAL A 486 -15.35 -23.48 -17.85
C VAL A 486 -14.69 -24.36 -18.91
N VAL A 487 -14.18 -23.74 -19.97
CA VAL A 487 -13.48 -24.46 -21.05
C VAL A 487 -12.13 -24.95 -20.54
N THR A 488 -11.84 -26.22 -20.77
CA THR A 488 -10.59 -26.89 -20.41
C THR A 488 -9.91 -27.50 -21.63
N THR A 489 -8.59 -27.63 -21.58
CA THR A 489 -7.80 -28.34 -22.60
C THR A 489 -6.92 -29.37 -21.92
N THR A 490 -6.69 -30.52 -22.57
CA THR A 490 -5.83 -31.58 -22.03
C THR A 490 -4.39 -31.40 -22.47
N SER A 491 -3.45 -31.60 -21.56
CA SER A 491 -2.00 -31.60 -21.83
C SER A 491 -1.35 -32.72 -21.02
N GLY A 492 -1.02 -33.83 -21.69
CA GLY A 492 -0.54 -35.04 -21.01
C GLY A 492 -1.57 -35.59 -20.02
N SER A 493 -1.16 -35.79 -18.76
CA SER A 493 -2.05 -36.20 -17.66
C SER A 493 -2.81 -35.02 -17.00
N ALA A 494 -2.46 -33.79 -17.37
CA ALA A 494 -3.07 -32.59 -16.79
C ALA A 494 -4.21 -32.05 -17.65
N VAL A 495 -5.18 -31.46 -17.00
CA VAL A 495 -6.21 -30.63 -17.62
C VAL A 495 -5.95 -29.17 -17.28
N LEU A 496 -5.91 -28.34 -18.31
CA LEU A 496 -5.56 -26.94 -18.17
C LEU A 496 -6.81 -26.06 -18.24
N VAL A 497 -6.93 -25.15 -17.30
CA VAL A 497 -7.89 -24.04 -17.32
C VAL A 497 -7.13 -22.78 -17.66
N LYS A 498 -7.50 -22.10 -18.75
CA LYS A 498 -6.89 -20.83 -19.12
C LYS A 498 -7.45 -19.71 -18.26
N ALA A 499 -6.58 -19.04 -17.54
CA ALA A 499 -6.96 -17.92 -16.69
C ALA A 499 -7.30 -16.65 -17.50
N ILE A 500 -6.65 -16.47 -18.65
CA ILE A 500 -6.90 -15.35 -19.57
C ILE A 500 -6.85 -15.90 -20.99
N THR A 501 -7.84 -15.55 -21.80
CA THR A 501 -7.83 -15.84 -23.25
C THR A 501 -7.75 -14.53 -24.01
N THR A 502 -6.65 -14.29 -24.70
CA THR A 502 -6.53 -13.25 -25.73
C THR A 502 -7.02 -13.80 -27.05
N ALA A 503 -8.10 -13.25 -27.56
CA ALA A 503 -8.53 -13.53 -28.93
C ALA A 503 -8.07 -12.38 -29.82
N THR A 504 -7.17 -12.65 -30.73
CA THR A 504 -6.84 -11.75 -31.84
C THR A 504 -7.73 -12.10 -33.04
N SER A 505 -8.62 -11.20 -33.40
CA SER A 505 -9.37 -11.28 -34.64
C SER A 505 -8.94 -10.11 -35.54
N GLY A 506 -8.09 -10.39 -36.54
CA GLY A 506 -7.54 -9.36 -37.41
C GLY A 506 -6.63 -8.38 -36.68
N SER A 507 -6.76 -7.08 -36.96
CA SER A 507 -5.98 -6.01 -36.33
C SER A 507 -6.61 -5.47 -35.02
N ALA A 508 -7.69 -6.06 -34.53
CA ALA A 508 -8.39 -5.61 -33.33
C ALA A 508 -8.22 -6.61 -32.20
N ILE A 509 -7.82 -6.12 -31.03
CA ILE A 509 -7.87 -6.88 -29.75
C ILE A 509 -9.33 -7.04 -29.40
N VAL A 510 -9.87 -8.26 -29.54
CA VAL A 510 -11.18 -8.61 -29.02
C VAL A 510 -11.02 -8.89 -27.52
N ALA A 511 -11.92 -8.34 -26.71
CA ALA A 511 -11.91 -8.33 -25.25
C ALA A 511 -11.32 -9.60 -24.61
N ASP A 512 -10.32 -9.42 -23.76
CA ASP A 512 -9.74 -10.48 -22.93
C ASP A 512 -10.84 -11.15 -22.11
N LYS A 513 -11.06 -12.44 -22.32
CA LYS A 513 -11.91 -13.25 -21.45
C LYS A 513 -11.06 -13.71 -20.27
N LYS A 514 -11.16 -13.01 -19.16
CA LYS A 514 -10.59 -13.44 -17.87
C LYS A 514 -11.53 -14.44 -17.20
N LEU A 515 -10.96 -15.36 -16.42
CA LEU A 515 -11.76 -16.12 -15.46
C LEU A 515 -12.44 -15.14 -14.49
N ALA A 516 -13.71 -15.40 -14.20
CA ALA A 516 -14.41 -14.66 -13.15
C ALA A 516 -13.76 -14.95 -11.79
N THR A 517 -13.75 -13.95 -10.90
CA THR A 517 -13.32 -14.16 -9.51
C THR A 517 -14.34 -15.01 -8.76
N GLY A 518 -13.87 -15.82 -7.81
CA GLY A 518 -14.71 -16.67 -6.98
C GLY A 518 -14.15 -18.07 -6.82
N THR A 519 -14.93 -18.94 -6.19
CA THR A 519 -14.59 -20.34 -5.94
C THR A 519 -15.09 -21.21 -7.08
N TYR A 520 -14.20 -21.97 -7.66
CA TYR A 520 -14.47 -22.93 -8.74
C TYR A 520 -14.61 -24.33 -8.17
N SER A 521 -15.56 -25.09 -8.67
CA SER A 521 -15.74 -26.50 -8.33
C SER A 521 -15.20 -27.39 -9.47
N VAL A 522 -14.48 -28.43 -9.08
CA VAL A 522 -13.89 -29.42 -9.99
C VAL A 522 -14.44 -30.78 -9.64
N LYS A 523 -14.95 -31.50 -10.63
CA LYS A 523 -15.27 -32.92 -10.54
C LYS A 523 -14.52 -33.67 -11.62
N ALA A 524 -13.78 -34.71 -11.26
CA ALA A 524 -13.00 -35.51 -12.18
C ALA A 524 -13.31 -37.01 -11.97
N THR A 525 -13.40 -37.75 -13.05
CA THR A 525 -13.56 -39.21 -13.04
C THR A 525 -12.29 -39.83 -13.60
N ILE A 526 -11.78 -40.82 -12.91
CA ILE A 526 -10.70 -41.71 -13.37
C ILE A 526 -11.19 -43.15 -13.36
N THR A 527 -10.50 -44.03 -14.08
CA THR A 527 -10.71 -45.46 -13.96
C THR A 527 -9.57 -46.05 -13.14
N ASN A 528 -9.90 -46.74 -12.04
CA ASN A 528 -8.88 -47.35 -11.18
C ASN A 528 -8.31 -48.65 -11.77
N ASN A 529 -7.35 -49.28 -11.08
CA ASN A 529 -6.68 -50.49 -11.56
C ASN A 529 -7.59 -51.70 -11.71
N GLU A 530 -8.78 -51.69 -11.09
CA GLU A 530 -9.81 -52.74 -11.17
C GLU A 530 -10.83 -52.46 -12.30
N GLY A 531 -10.61 -51.39 -13.09
CA GLY A 531 -11.53 -50.97 -14.14
C GLY A 531 -12.77 -50.23 -13.65
N LYS A 532 -12.81 -49.83 -12.37
CA LYS A 532 -13.94 -49.13 -11.77
C LYS A 532 -13.74 -47.62 -11.86
N ASP A 533 -14.78 -46.91 -12.22
CA ASP A 533 -14.76 -45.44 -12.22
C ASP A 533 -14.82 -44.88 -10.79
N ILE A 534 -13.94 -43.94 -10.51
CA ILE A 534 -13.84 -43.19 -9.27
C ILE A 534 -14.09 -41.70 -9.58
N GLU A 535 -15.10 -41.11 -8.94
CA GLU A 535 -15.39 -39.70 -9.01
C GLU A 535 -14.73 -38.97 -7.84
N LEU A 536 -14.03 -37.90 -8.12
CA LEU A 536 -13.31 -37.03 -7.17
C LEU A 536 -13.80 -35.60 -7.31
N SER A 537 -13.72 -34.83 -6.24
CA SER A 537 -14.09 -33.43 -6.25
C SER A 537 -13.11 -32.59 -5.44
N THR A 538 -12.91 -31.36 -5.87
CA THR A 538 -12.13 -30.32 -5.15
C THR A 538 -12.59 -28.93 -5.56
N THR A 539 -11.99 -27.92 -4.96
CA THR A 539 -12.24 -26.52 -5.30
C THR A 539 -10.91 -25.78 -5.46
N PHE A 540 -10.92 -24.70 -6.23
CA PHE A 540 -9.87 -23.70 -6.24
C PHE A 540 -10.49 -22.31 -6.31
N THR A 541 -9.70 -21.29 -5.96
CA THR A 541 -10.18 -19.90 -5.93
C THR A 541 -9.42 -19.05 -6.95
N VAL A 542 -10.15 -18.19 -7.65
CA VAL A 542 -9.58 -17.15 -8.51
C VAL A 542 -9.86 -15.81 -7.85
N LYS A 543 -8.82 -15.07 -7.56
CA LYS A 543 -8.88 -13.69 -7.08
C LYS A 543 -8.22 -12.74 -8.07
N ASP A 544 -8.52 -11.47 -7.96
CA ASP A 544 -7.93 -10.42 -8.77
C ASP A 544 -7.48 -9.26 -7.87
N THR A 545 -6.18 -9.14 -7.67
CA THR A 545 -5.56 -8.03 -6.94
C THR A 545 -5.03 -6.95 -7.88
N GLN A 546 -5.41 -6.98 -9.17
CA GLN A 546 -5.06 -5.92 -10.12
C GLN A 546 -5.63 -4.58 -9.65
N ASP A 547 -4.91 -3.51 -9.99
CA ASP A 547 -5.41 -2.17 -9.80
C ASP A 547 -6.74 -2.01 -10.54
N LYS A 548 -7.74 -1.47 -9.83
CA LYS A 548 -9.05 -1.19 -10.41
C LYS A 548 -9.06 0.23 -10.93
N ALA A 549 -9.81 0.47 -12.00
CA ALA A 549 -10.08 1.82 -12.43
C ALA A 549 -10.98 2.52 -11.40
N SER A 550 -10.68 3.77 -11.10
CA SER A 550 -11.57 4.68 -10.36
C SER A 550 -11.90 5.89 -11.23
N VAL A 551 -13.06 6.48 -10.96
CA VAL A 551 -13.52 7.70 -11.65
C VAL A 551 -13.84 8.73 -10.59
N ASP A 552 -13.18 9.88 -10.68
CA ASP A 552 -13.31 10.96 -9.70
C ASP A 552 -13.66 12.28 -10.37
N VAL A 553 -14.34 13.15 -9.65
CA VAL A 553 -14.59 14.53 -10.08
C VAL A 553 -13.32 15.35 -9.86
N LYS A 554 -12.79 15.90 -10.96
CA LYS A 554 -11.61 16.77 -10.92
C LYS A 554 -11.97 18.24 -10.77
N ASP A 555 -12.97 18.69 -11.52
CA ASP A 555 -13.37 20.08 -11.59
C ASP A 555 -14.90 20.15 -11.81
N ASN A 556 -15.58 20.91 -10.97
CA ASN A 556 -17.03 21.09 -11.11
C ASN A 556 -17.40 22.28 -12.00
N THR A 557 -16.43 23.07 -12.46
CA THR A 557 -16.64 24.22 -13.35
C THR A 557 -15.90 23.96 -14.66
N VAL A 558 -16.64 23.56 -15.69
CA VAL A 558 -16.08 23.00 -16.93
C VAL A 558 -16.74 23.60 -18.17
N ALA A 559 -16.06 23.49 -19.31
CA ALA A 559 -16.68 23.75 -20.60
C ALA A 559 -17.44 22.51 -21.09
N GLY A 560 -18.45 22.73 -21.91
CA GLY A 560 -19.19 21.65 -22.57
C GLY A 560 -20.35 22.21 -23.38
N ALA A 561 -20.65 21.61 -24.52
CA ALA A 561 -21.80 21.94 -25.35
C ALA A 561 -23.04 21.11 -24.96
N THR A 562 -22.81 19.95 -24.40
CA THR A 562 -23.85 19.04 -23.91
C THR A 562 -23.57 18.62 -22.47
N VAL A 563 -24.58 18.05 -21.80
CA VAL A 563 -24.40 17.44 -20.49
C VAL A 563 -23.29 16.38 -20.51
N ALA A 564 -23.24 15.52 -21.54
CA ALA A 564 -22.22 14.50 -21.65
C ALA A 564 -20.81 15.10 -21.77
N ASP A 565 -20.62 16.17 -22.55
CA ASP A 565 -19.33 16.84 -22.68
C ASP A 565 -18.89 17.45 -21.36
N ALA A 566 -19.78 18.14 -20.67
CA ALA A 566 -19.52 18.74 -19.37
C ALA A 566 -19.14 17.67 -18.32
N VAL A 567 -19.88 16.57 -18.26
CA VAL A 567 -19.59 15.45 -17.34
C VAL A 567 -18.21 14.85 -17.66
N LYS A 568 -17.90 14.57 -18.92
CA LYS A 568 -16.58 14.06 -19.33
C LYS A 568 -15.44 15.02 -18.93
N ASN A 569 -15.65 16.32 -19.12
CA ASN A 569 -14.66 17.34 -18.76
C ASN A 569 -14.48 17.51 -17.24
N ALA A 570 -15.50 17.17 -16.45
CA ALA A 570 -15.46 17.19 -15.00
C ALA A 570 -14.73 15.99 -14.37
N LEU A 571 -14.68 14.86 -15.08
CA LEU A 571 -14.19 13.59 -14.56
C LEU A 571 -12.74 13.28 -14.94
N THR A 572 -12.08 12.49 -14.12
CA THR A 572 -10.82 11.82 -14.42
C THR A 572 -10.93 10.34 -14.12
N VAL A 573 -10.21 9.53 -14.90
CA VAL A 573 -10.05 8.09 -14.66
C VAL A 573 -8.66 7.86 -14.09
N THR A 574 -8.57 7.14 -12.98
CA THR A 574 -7.29 6.69 -12.40
C THR A 574 -7.23 5.17 -12.48
N TYR A 575 -6.10 4.66 -12.99
CA TYR A 575 -5.79 3.23 -13.03
C TYR A 575 -4.36 3.03 -12.54
N GLY A 576 -4.20 2.37 -11.42
CA GLY A 576 -2.90 2.31 -10.74
C GLY A 576 -2.39 3.72 -10.39
N GLU A 577 -1.21 4.05 -10.87
CA GLU A 577 -0.58 5.36 -10.65
C GLU A 577 -0.87 6.39 -11.76
N THR A 578 -1.59 5.97 -12.81
CA THR A 578 -1.84 6.81 -13.98
C THR A 578 -3.24 7.43 -13.94
N THR A 579 -3.32 8.75 -14.17
CA THR A 579 -4.59 9.46 -14.35
C THR A 579 -4.76 9.84 -15.81
N TYR A 580 -5.93 9.52 -16.33
CA TYR A 580 -6.36 9.82 -17.68
C TYR A 580 -7.42 10.92 -17.63
N SER A 581 -7.27 11.93 -18.48
CA SER A 581 -8.33 12.91 -18.71
C SER A 581 -9.42 12.31 -19.59
N SER A 582 -10.68 12.50 -19.22
CA SER A 582 -11.83 12.02 -20.00
C SER A 582 -12.32 13.03 -21.05
N ARG A 583 -11.47 13.93 -21.48
CA ARG A 583 -11.78 15.10 -22.33
C ARG A 583 -12.67 14.76 -23.53
N SER A 584 -13.70 15.57 -23.72
CA SER A 584 -14.66 15.46 -24.83
C SER A 584 -14.08 15.88 -26.20
N ASP A 585 -12.92 16.58 -26.22
CA ASP A 585 -12.25 17.03 -27.43
C ASP A 585 -11.40 15.94 -28.12
N LYS A 586 -11.23 14.77 -27.48
CA LYS A 586 -10.55 13.62 -28.09
C LYS A 586 -11.50 12.78 -28.91
N ALA A 587 -10.98 12.11 -29.93
CA ALA A 587 -11.75 11.11 -30.69
C ALA A 587 -12.34 10.04 -29.76
N ALA A 588 -13.57 9.60 -30.04
CA ALA A 588 -14.28 8.65 -29.16
C ALA A 588 -13.49 7.36 -28.88
N ALA A 589 -12.67 6.91 -29.85
CA ALA A 589 -11.80 5.74 -29.69
C ALA A 589 -10.69 5.96 -28.65
N ASP A 590 -10.26 7.21 -28.44
CA ASP A 590 -9.15 7.58 -27.55
C ASP A 590 -9.62 8.10 -26.19
N GLN A 591 -10.94 8.13 -25.95
CA GLN A 591 -11.50 8.55 -24.67
C GLN A 591 -11.48 7.38 -23.69
N PRO A 592 -10.85 7.55 -22.51
CA PRO A 592 -10.81 6.49 -21.51
C PRO A 592 -12.17 6.24 -20.84
N LEU A 593 -13.13 7.14 -21.02
CA LEU A 593 -14.44 7.09 -20.39
C LEU A 593 -15.55 7.38 -21.40
N VAL A 594 -16.57 6.52 -21.41
CA VAL A 594 -17.82 6.71 -22.16
C VAL A 594 -18.98 6.72 -21.18
N ILE A 595 -19.88 7.72 -21.31
CA ILE A 595 -21.08 7.79 -20.47
C ILE A 595 -22.07 6.73 -20.95
N ALA A 596 -22.42 5.79 -20.07
CA ALA A 596 -23.40 4.74 -20.33
C ALA A 596 -24.82 5.19 -19.97
N ALA A 597 -24.97 5.96 -18.88
CA ALA A 597 -26.25 6.55 -18.48
C ALA A 597 -25.98 7.82 -17.64
N VAL A 598 -26.79 8.85 -17.82
CA VAL A 598 -26.75 10.06 -17.01
C VAL A 598 -28.16 10.61 -16.81
N GLU A 599 -28.48 10.94 -15.57
CA GLU A 599 -29.72 11.58 -15.18
C GLU A 599 -29.41 12.73 -14.21
N GLY A 600 -30.23 13.79 -14.26
CA GLY A 600 -30.01 14.91 -13.37
C GLY A 600 -31.10 16.00 -13.52
N ILE A 601 -30.82 17.14 -12.86
CA ILE A 601 -31.74 18.30 -12.81
C ILE A 601 -30.91 19.56 -13.08
N LYS A 602 -31.34 20.36 -14.04
CA LYS A 602 -30.77 21.69 -14.33
C LYS A 602 -31.20 22.72 -13.30
N ASN A 603 -30.49 23.86 -13.22
CA ASN A 603 -30.79 24.98 -12.32
C ASN A 603 -32.16 25.59 -12.54
N ASN A 604 -32.77 25.41 -13.71
CA ASN A 604 -34.14 25.84 -14.02
C ASN A 604 -35.20 24.78 -13.66
N GLY A 605 -34.86 23.70 -12.99
CA GLY A 605 -35.75 22.63 -12.58
C GLY A 605 -36.02 21.56 -13.65
N VAL A 606 -35.48 21.71 -14.85
CA VAL A 606 -35.69 20.75 -15.93
C VAL A 606 -34.88 19.47 -15.65
N LYS A 607 -35.61 18.34 -15.60
CA LYS A 607 -34.99 17.01 -15.46
C LYS A 607 -34.48 16.53 -16.82
N PHE A 608 -33.34 15.82 -16.80
CA PHE A 608 -32.81 15.16 -17.98
C PHE A 608 -32.44 13.70 -17.67
N THR A 609 -32.59 12.86 -18.66
CA THR A 609 -32.26 11.41 -18.62
C THR A 609 -31.29 11.01 -19.73
N SER A 610 -30.68 11.99 -20.38
CA SER A 610 -29.73 11.80 -21.48
C SER A 610 -28.64 12.86 -21.43
N GLY A 611 -27.43 12.46 -21.77
CA GLY A 611 -26.28 13.35 -21.92
C GLY A 611 -26.30 14.24 -23.17
N THR A 612 -27.25 14.03 -24.09
CA THR A 612 -27.34 14.77 -25.37
C THR A 612 -27.96 16.18 -25.22
N GLN A 613 -28.51 16.50 -24.06
CA GLN A 613 -29.07 17.83 -23.82
C GLN A 613 -28.01 18.92 -23.87
N THR A 614 -28.29 20.00 -24.56
CA THR A 614 -27.42 21.18 -24.66
C THR A 614 -27.33 21.92 -23.35
N VAL A 615 -26.16 22.48 -23.08
CA VAL A 615 -25.87 23.34 -21.92
C VAL A 615 -25.23 24.63 -22.42
N VAL A 616 -25.40 25.72 -21.67
CA VAL A 616 -24.87 27.03 -22.01
C VAL A 616 -24.06 27.60 -20.85
N SER A 617 -23.14 28.54 -21.16
CA SER A 617 -22.30 29.20 -20.15
C SER A 617 -23.17 29.84 -19.05
N GLY A 618 -22.76 29.64 -17.80
CA GLY A 618 -23.46 30.08 -16.60
C GLY A 618 -24.54 29.12 -16.12
N GLU A 619 -24.93 28.11 -16.88
CA GLU A 619 -25.88 27.08 -16.47
C GLU A 619 -25.16 26.07 -15.52
N TYR A 620 -25.90 25.51 -14.58
CA TYR A 620 -25.42 24.42 -13.76
C TYR A 620 -26.49 23.32 -13.61
N PHE A 621 -26.04 22.11 -13.31
CA PHE A 621 -26.91 20.96 -13.12
C PHE A 621 -26.36 20.01 -12.09
N THR A 622 -27.24 19.28 -11.43
CA THR A 622 -26.89 18.22 -10.47
C THR A 622 -27.16 16.88 -11.07
N ILE A 623 -26.17 15.99 -10.97
CA ILE A 623 -26.27 14.60 -11.41
C ILE A 623 -26.93 13.78 -10.31
N THR A 624 -28.01 13.08 -10.65
CA THR A 624 -28.71 12.15 -9.75
C THR A 624 -28.33 10.70 -10.00
N LYS A 625 -27.90 10.39 -11.23
CA LYS A 625 -27.39 9.07 -11.62
C LYS A 625 -26.36 9.21 -12.72
N LEU A 626 -25.22 8.53 -12.57
CA LEU A 626 -24.19 8.45 -13.59
C LEU A 626 -23.61 7.04 -13.61
N ALA A 627 -23.63 6.43 -14.78
CA ALA A 627 -22.93 5.19 -15.05
C ALA A 627 -22.00 5.40 -16.25
N VAL A 628 -20.79 4.91 -16.14
CA VAL A 628 -19.76 5.06 -17.16
C VAL A 628 -19.13 3.73 -17.54
N THR A 629 -18.62 3.63 -18.76
CA THR A 629 -17.74 2.56 -19.19
C THR A 629 -16.32 3.12 -19.30
N VAL A 630 -15.39 2.51 -18.59
CA VAL A 630 -13.98 2.92 -18.59
C VAL A 630 -13.15 1.91 -19.37
N LYS A 631 -12.27 2.42 -20.24
CA LYS A 631 -11.31 1.63 -21.02
C LYS A 631 -9.91 2.14 -20.72
N VAL A 632 -9.13 1.39 -19.99
CA VAL A 632 -7.76 1.76 -19.61
C VAL A 632 -6.87 0.54 -19.60
N ASP A 633 -5.69 0.67 -20.16
CA ASP A 633 -4.64 -0.38 -20.18
C ASP A 633 -5.16 -1.75 -20.66
N GLY A 634 -5.98 -1.75 -21.72
CA GLY A 634 -6.60 -2.96 -22.24
C GLY A 634 -7.75 -3.53 -21.41
N ASN A 635 -8.09 -2.93 -20.27
CA ASN A 635 -9.20 -3.35 -19.42
C ASN A 635 -10.45 -2.53 -19.71
N VAL A 636 -11.61 -3.18 -19.67
CA VAL A 636 -12.92 -2.56 -19.85
C VAL A 636 -13.76 -2.77 -18.59
N TYR A 637 -14.21 -1.67 -17.99
CA TYR A 637 -15.09 -1.66 -16.83
C TYR A 637 -16.44 -1.09 -17.28
N THR A 638 -17.47 -1.91 -17.32
CA THR A 638 -18.81 -1.52 -17.80
C THR A 638 -19.70 -1.11 -16.63
N ASN A 639 -20.57 -0.14 -16.87
CA ASN A 639 -21.60 0.30 -15.92
C ASN A 639 -21.08 0.64 -14.52
N MET A 640 -19.90 1.29 -14.45
CA MET A 640 -19.40 1.83 -13.18
C MET A 640 -20.31 2.98 -12.73
N GLU A 641 -20.91 2.82 -11.56
CA GLU A 641 -21.66 3.92 -10.93
C GLU A 641 -20.69 4.94 -10.34
N VAL A 642 -20.90 6.21 -10.68
CA VAL A 642 -20.06 7.33 -10.25
C VAL A 642 -20.92 8.33 -9.49
N SER A 643 -20.51 8.66 -8.27
CA SER A 643 -21.10 9.73 -7.49
C SER A 643 -20.46 11.07 -7.87
N VAL A 644 -21.27 12.04 -8.25
CA VAL A 644 -20.83 13.40 -8.55
C VAL A 644 -21.31 14.31 -7.42
N PRO A 645 -20.46 14.69 -6.47
CA PRO A 645 -20.84 15.59 -5.39
C PRO A 645 -20.97 17.03 -5.92
N GLY A 646 -22.07 17.69 -5.57
CA GLY A 646 -22.34 19.06 -5.96
C GLY A 646 -22.82 19.22 -7.40
N ALA A 647 -22.95 20.46 -7.83
CA ALA A 647 -23.38 20.80 -9.18
C ALA A 647 -22.18 20.93 -10.13
N ILE A 648 -22.39 20.58 -11.41
CA ILE A 648 -21.48 20.91 -12.50
C ILE A 648 -21.91 22.22 -13.11
N THR A 649 -21.00 23.19 -13.15
CA THR A 649 -21.23 24.54 -13.69
C THR A 649 -20.53 24.69 -15.04
N ILE A 650 -21.20 25.30 -16.00
CA ILE A 650 -20.66 25.52 -17.34
C ILE A 650 -19.94 26.87 -17.41
N LYS A 651 -18.68 26.85 -17.87
CA LYS A 651 -17.84 28.04 -18.11
C LYS A 651 -18.36 28.83 -19.29
#